data_3157be91e03371dbd0c122b25615264a
#
_entry.id   3157be91e03371dbd0c122b25615264a
#
_cell.length_a   1.000
_cell.length_b   1.000
_cell.length_c   1.000
_cell.angle_alpha   90.00
_cell.angle_beta   90.00
_cell.angle_gamma   90.00
#
_symmetry.space_group_name_H-M   'P 1'
#
loop_
_entity.id
_entity.type
_entity.pdbx_description
1 polymer ?
#
loop_
_entity_poly.entity_id
_entity_poly.type
_entity_poly.pdbx_seq_one_letter_code
_entity_poly.pdbx_strand_id
1 'polypeptide(L)'
;MRQFKYLLFAALMFYMLLFPSEVSAATNAAGPGGGSLLTLSAIDMVVIVLYFVIVLIIGWYLKKYASTGDDFFLAGRKMTMWIAGLSFISANLSSLETMGWSAMTYQYGMLGAHAYLIGAIPAILFLAVFMLPFYYICRTHSVPGYLKLRYGEGARSLAGISFTFLTIMVSGASMFAMAKILHLLLGWDMNVSIWVSSITVAIYVTLGGLLSAVFNEVLQYFLIWAGSLLIPILGLIQVGGWHKMMAAIQENVKVIHPTVQNADFTGLWRNLGSFDTNPMGIDWFGMVFGLGLAVSFGYWCTDFLQVQRVIVAKDLRSAQNGTIIGAALKMLVLLIVTLPGLLGLVVLLNPDGTPMILVPESDPRAGITHHTYNDVLPLLMGHYLGPGLLGLGVTAMIAGFMSGMAGNISAFATVWTYDVYKPLINKKAHDKHYLNMGRWSSLLGVFISIGTAYALFFFSNILEYLQVLVFFFIVPLFGTVILGMFWKRATPAAGFWGFLIAILASMSMWAYVHTFPDGYYPQPNMSISKNAVVMVERTPDPKGDKITRIVVESGSVNLINVPISMESGQKLETAGNFTIKDGIANILASKKEKDRDVQIRVFAPEVMLADTHTVGKFGVEGIPVTLKPGVEVCAKHISAKFAPAAFNPDHTQYIARSKKAMPMAVNMYSGWWSLVVCLVVTILVSFVTKPKPVAELKNLVMGLTPLPDEGPCPWFQKPIFWAAVVTAVLVLINIIFW
;
A
#
# COMPACT_ATOMS: atom_id res chain seq x y z
N MET A 1 -8.37 -31.59 28.62
CA MET A 1 -7.25 -32.00 27.76
C MET A 1 -7.11 -31.19 26.48
N ARG A 2 -8.16 -30.84 25.72
CA ARG A 2 -8.00 -29.98 24.51
C ARG A 2 -7.48 -28.56 24.81
N GLN A 3 -7.91 -27.95 25.91
CA GLN A 3 -7.45 -26.58 26.28
C GLN A 3 -5.99 -26.54 26.74
N PHE A 4 -5.49 -27.62 27.34
CA PHE A 4 -4.10 -27.74 27.76
C PHE A 4 -3.12 -27.84 26.56
N LYS A 5 -3.55 -28.45 25.46
CA LYS A 5 -2.77 -28.49 24.20
C LYS A 5 -2.59 -27.11 23.58
N TYR A 6 -3.58 -26.22 23.66
CA TYR A 6 -3.47 -24.85 23.13
C TYR A 6 -2.59 -23.96 24.01
N LEU A 7 -2.66 -24.16 25.35
CA LEU A 7 -1.74 -23.49 26.29
C LEU A 7 -0.31 -23.99 26.12
N LEU A 8 -0.12 -25.28 25.93
CA LEU A 8 1.20 -25.87 25.67
C LEU A 8 1.79 -25.41 24.35
N PHE A 9 0.96 -25.29 23.30
CA PHE A 9 1.39 -24.79 21.99
C PHE A 9 1.69 -23.29 22.03
N ALA A 10 0.89 -22.50 22.73
CA ALA A 10 1.18 -21.09 22.98
C ALA A 10 2.46 -20.92 23.82
N ALA A 11 2.69 -21.77 24.81
CA ALA A 11 3.91 -21.79 25.60
C ALA A 11 5.15 -22.23 24.77
N LEU A 12 4.96 -23.17 23.83
CA LEU A 12 6.03 -23.60 22.92
C LEU A 12 6.39 -22.50 21.89
N MET A 13 5.39 -21.82 21.33
CA MET A 13 5.57 -20.64 20.50
C MET A 13 6.24 -19.51 21.27
N PHE A 14 5.86 -19.35 22.53
CA PHE A 14 6.43 -18.40 23.46
C PHE A 14 7.89 -18.73 23.81
N TYR A 15 8.19 -20.02 23.98
CA TYR A 15 9.57 -20.50 24.15
C TYR A 15 10.44 -20.21 22.92
N MET A 16 9.91 -20.45 21.71
CA MET A 16 10.60 -20.11 20.44
C MET A 16 10.82 -18.61 20.27
N LEU A 17 9.91 -17.74 20.78
CA LEU A 17 10.09 -16.29 20.82
C LEU A 17 11.12 -15.84 21.84
N LEU A 18 11.19 -16.53 22.99
CA LEU A 18 12.08 -16.17 24.10
C LEU A 18 13.53 -16.65 23.92
N PHE A 19 13.76 -17.74 23.17
CA PHE A 19 15.09 -18.35 22.98
C PHE A 19 15.48 -18.44 21.51
N PRO A 20 15.68 -17.28 20.83
CA PRO A 20 16.09 -17.27 19.43
C PRO A 20 17.48 -17.84 19.18
N SER A 21 18.31 -17.99 20.20
CA SER A 21 19.69 -18.45 20.07
C SER A 21 19.85 -19.89 19.63
N GLU A 22 18.87 -20.77 19.87
CA GLU A 22 18.91 -22.16 19.40
C GLU A 22 18.41 -22.31 17.94
N VAL A 23 17.59 -21.35 17.45
CA VAL A 23 17.10 -21.32 16.07
C VAL A 23 18.11 -20.62 15.14
N SER A 24 18.93 -19.71 15.68
CA SER A 24 19.92 -18.92 14.94
C SER A 24 21.14 -19.72 14.44
N ALA A 25 21.34 -20.94 14.87
CA ALA A 25 22.50 -21.76 14.44
C ALA A 25 22.40 -22.30 13.00
N ALA A 26 21.25 -22.10 12.31
CA ALA A 26 21.01 -22.72 11.01
C ALA A 26 21.02 -21.75 9.81
N THR A 27 21.06 -20.43 9.98
CA THR A 27 20.92 -19.49 8.84
C THR A 27 21.79 -18.25 9.01
N ASN A 28 22.94 -18.24 8.36
CA ASN A 28 23.76 -17.07 8.07
C ASN A 28 23.26 -16.39 6.77
N ALA A 29 22.11 -15.73 6.81
CA ALA A 29 21.66 -14.85 5.74
C ALA A 29 20.92 -13.66 6.36
N ALA A 30 21.68 -12.80 6.98
CA ALA A 30 21.21 -11.47 7.38
C ALA A 30 21.25 -10.52 6.18
N GLY A 31 20.42 -9.47 6.21
CA GLY A 31 20.40 -8.42 5.19
C GLY A 31 21.76 -7.75 4.95
N PRO A 32 21.85 -6.68 4.14
CA PRO A 32 23.10 -6.04 3.78
C PRO A 32 23.91 -5.68 5.03
N GLY A 33 24.85 -6.55 5.43
CA GLY A 33 25.66 -6.35 6.64
C GLY A 33 25.67 -7.48 7.68
N GLY A 34 24.88 -8.55 7.51
CA GLY A 34 25.09 -9.83 8.21
C GLY A 34 24.77 -9.91 9.71
N GLY A 35 23.88 -9.07 10.27
CA GLY A 35 23.50 -9.13 11.69
C GLY A 35 22.13 -8.54 11.99
N SER A 36 21.53 -8.89 13.14
CA SER A 36 20.35 -8.19 13.62
C SER A 36 20.70 -6.72 13.88
N LEU A 37 19.83 -5.79 13.48
CA LEU A 37 20.02 -4.37 13.77
C LEU A 37 20.05 -4.10 15.28
N LEU A 38 19.37 -4.93 16.07
CA LEU A 38 19.19 -4.73 17.50
C LEU A 38 19.11 -6.05 18.28
N THR A 39 19.53 -6.01 19.53
CA THR A 39 19.29 -7.08 20.51
C THR A 39 18.20 -6.63 21.48
N LEU A 40 17.12 -7.41 21.59
CA LEU A 40 16.08 -7.14 22.57
C LEU A 40 16.62 -7.31 23.99
N SER A 41 16.39 -6.31 24.84
CA SER A 41 16.69 -6.40 26.26
C SER A 41 15.63 -7.21 27.01
N ALA A 42 15.92 -7.61 28.24
CA ALA A 42 14.94 -8.29 29.10
C ALA A 42 13.66 -7.44 29.32
N ILE A 43 13.80 -6.12 29.37
CA ILE A 43 12.66 -5.21 29.52
C ILE A 43 11.79 -5.24 28.26
N ASP A 44 12.39 -5.23 27.07
CA ASP A 44 11.66 -5.31 25.81
C ASP A 44 10.84 -6.58 25.73
N MET A 45 11.43 -7.71 26.16
CA MET A 45 10.75 -9.00 26.19
C MET A 45 9.57 -9.00 27.18
N VAL A 46 9.71 -8.38 28.35
CA VAL A 46 8.61 -8.26 29.32
C VAL A 46 7.45 -7.47 28.73
N VAL A 47 7.71 -6.38 28.01
CA VAL A 47 6.66 -5.55 27.36
C VAL A 47 5.91 -6.38 26.31
N ILE A 48 6.62 -7.08 25.45
CA ILE A 48 6.03 -7.92 24.39
C ILE A 48 5.18 -9.04 25.02
N VAL A 49 5.72 -9.73 26.03
CA VAL A 49 5.04 -10.81 26.75
C VAL A 49 3.75 -10.32 27.41
N LEU A 50 3.83 -9.22 28.14
CA LEU A 50 2.67 -8.63 28.81
C LEU A 50 1.54 -8.31 27.82
N TYR A 51 1.88 -7.76 26.67
CA TYR A 51 0.91 -7.51 25.60
C TYR A 51 0.19 -8.81 25.16
N PHE A 52 0.94 -9.87 24.85
CA PHE A 52 0.31 -11.14 24.44
C PHE A 52 -0.58 -11.73 25.52
N VAL A 53 -0.16 -11.68 26.78
CA VAL A 53 -0.96 -12.15 27.92
C VAL A 53 -2.29 -11.39 27.99
N ILE A 54 -2.25 -10.05 27.89
CA ILE A 54 -3.47 -9.22 27.94
C ILE A 54 -4.41 -9.56 26.79
N VAL A 55 -3.91 -9.66 25.55
CA VAL A 55 -4.72 -9.98 24.35
C VAL A 55 -5.38 -11.36 24.49
N LEU A 56 -4.65 -12.37 24.97
CA LEU A 56 -5.18 -13.71 25.17
C LEU A 56 -6.23 -13.75 26.29
N ILE A 57 -6.05 -13.00 27.38
CA ILE A 57 -7.04 -12.88 28.45
C ILE A 57 -8.34 -12.25 27.93
N ILE A 58 -8.24 -11.17 27.15
CA ILE A 58 -9.42 -10.52 26.52
C ILE A 58 -10.13 -11.52 25.60
N GLY A 59 -9.38 -12.21 24.73
CA GLY A 59 -9.94 -13.22 23.82
C GLY A 59 -10.63 -14.37 24.56
N TRP A 60 -10.02 -14.87 25.61
CA TRP A 60 -10.59 -15.94 26.44
C TRP A 60 -11.84 -15.49 27.19
N TYR A 61 -11.81 -14.30 27.78
CA TYR A 61 -12.95 -13.75 28.51
C TYR A 61 -14.16 -13.51 27.60
N LEU A 62 -13.94 -12.97 26.40
CA LEU A 62 -15.00 -12.63 25.45
C LEU A 62 -15.55 -13.84 24.68
N LYS A 63 -14.82 -14.96 24.61
CA LYS A 63 -15.26 -16.20 23.95
C LYS A 63 -16.65 -16.68 24.43
N LYS A 64 -16.98 -16.48 25.70
CA LYS A 64 -18.26 -16.86 26.28
C LYS A 64 -19.47 -16.11 25.72
N TYR A 65 -19.23 -14.91 25.14
CA TYR A 65 -20.27 -14.08 24.55
C TYR A 65 -20.45 -14.30 23.04
N ALA A 66 -19.59 -15.07 22.40
CA ALA A 66 -19.67 -15.40 20.98
C ALA A 66 -20.36 -16.77 20.76
N SER A 67 -21.63 -16.86 21.14
CA SER A 67 -22.40 -18.12 21.16
C SER A 67 -23.26 -18.34 19.92
N THR A 68 -23.65 -17.27 19.22
CA THR A 68 -24.46 -17.29 17.99
C THR A 68 -23.67 -16.82 16.79
N GLY A 69 -24.19 -17.06 15.57
CA GLY A 69 -23.60 -16.52 14.33
C GLY A 69 -23.57 -15.00 14.36
N ASP A 70 -24.61 -14.32 14.80
CA ASP A 70 -24.64 -12.85 14.90
C ASP A 70 -23.61 -12.31 15.91
N ASP A 71 -23.41 -12.99 17.04
CA ASP A 71 -22.36 -12.59 18.00
C ASP A 71 -20.96 -12.78 17.41
N PHE A 72 -20.75 -13.89 16.69
CA PHE A 72 -19.44 -14.23 16.13
C PHE A 72 -19.06 -13.32 14.94
N PHE A 73 -20.00 -13.05 14.01
CA PHE A 73 -19.72 -12.33 12.77
C PHE A 73 -20.05 -10.83 12.82
N LEU A 74 -20.95 -10.40 13.75
CA LEU A 74 -21.42 -9.01 13.87
C LEU A 74 -21.34 -8.46 15.30
N ALA A 75 -20.66 -9.13 16.21
CA ALA A 75 -20.51 -8.70 17.61
C ALA A 75 -21.86 -8.33 18.28
N GLY A 76 -22.95 -8.98 17.87
CA GLY A 76 -24.33 -8.77 18.38
C GLY A 76 -24.91 -7.37 18.13
N ARG A 77 -24.25 -6.51 17.35
CA ARG A 77 -24.65 -5.10 17.06
C ARG A 77 -24.90 -4.28 18.34
N LYS A 78 -23.97 -4.33 19.29
CA LYS A 78 -24.11 -3.69 20.61
C LYS A 78 -23.03 -2.63 20.89
N MET A 79 -22.19 -2.30 19.91
CA MET A 79 -21.06 -1.42 20.12
C MET A 79 -21.48 0.04 20.26
N THR A 80 -20.82 0.77 21.17
CA THR A 80 -20.95 2.22 21.28
C THR A 80 -20.22 2.92 20.13
N MET A 81 -20.52 4.19 19.88
CA MET A 81 -19.87 4.98 18.83
C MET A 81 -18.33 5.03 18.99
N TRP A 82 -17.82 5.11 20.22
CA TRP A 82 -16.39 5.16 20.49
C TRP A 82 -15.70 3.83 20.19
N ILE A 83 -16.28 2.71 20.63
CA ILE A 83 -15.73 1.38 20.38
C ILE A 83 -15.75 1.09 18.87
N ALA A 84 -16.85 1.40 18.19
CA ALA A 84 -16.97 1.20 16.76
C ALA A 84 -15.97 2.09 15.99
N GLY A 85 -15.81 3.37 16.35
CA GLY A 85 -14.89 4.29 15.71
C GLY A 85 -13.41 3.93 15.96
N LEU A 86 -13.03 3.58 17.19
CA LEU A 86 -11.67 3.16 17.52
C LEU A 86 -11.31 1.83 16.84
N SER A 87 -12.23 0.86 16.85
CA SER A 87 -12.04 -0.41 16.14
C SER A 87 -11.94 -0.21 14.63
N PHE A 88 -12.79 0.65 14.03
CA PHE A 88 -12.75 1.01 12.62
C PHE A 88 -11.36 1.53 12.20
N ILE A 89 -10.78 2.43 12.98
CA ILE A 89 -9.45 2.97 12.69
C ILE A 89 -8.35 1.97 12.99
N SER A 90 -8.43 1.24 14.10
CA SER A 90 -7.40 0.28 14.51
C SER A 90 -7.27 -0.87 13.54
N ALA A 91 -8.39 -1.40 13.03
CA ALA A 91 -8.37 -2.49 12.04
C ALA A 91 -7.64 -2.11 10.74
N ASN A 92 -7.67 -0.82 10.38
CA ASN A 92 -6.93 -0.30 9.25
C ASN A 92 -5.48 0.09 9.62
N LEU A 93 -5.25 0.58 10.85
CA LEU A 93 -3.93 0.99 11.33
C LEU A 93 -3.06 -0.23 11.65
N SER A 94 -2.70 -0.96 10.62
CA SER A 94 -1.89 -2.18 10.71
C SER A 94 -0.40 -1.89 10.51
N SER A 95 0.45 -2.88 10.81
CA SER A 95 1.89 -2.82 10.46
C SER A 95 2.10 -2.61 8.96
N LEU A 96 1.22 -3.18 8.14
CA LEU A 96 1.18 -2.97 6.70
C LEU A 96 0.93 -1.50 6.35
N GLU A 97 0.06 -0.82 7.05
CA GLU A 97 -0.20 0.61 6.84
C GLU A 97 1.00 1.45 7.30
N THR A 98 1.51 1.22 8.50
CA THR A 98 2.62 2.02 9.04
C THR A 98 3.90 1.87 8.23
N MET A 99 4.29 0.66 7.84
CA MET A 99 5.43 0.42 6.98
C MET A 99 5.21 0.93 5.56
N GLY A 100 4.08 0.56 4.97
CA GLY A 100 3.79 0.86 3.57
C GLY A 100 3.71 2.36 3.30
N TRP A 101 3.04 3.14 4.16
CA TRP A 101 2.98 4.60 3.98
C TRP A 101 4.30 5.30 4.32
N SER A 102 5.10 4.76 5.24
CA SER A 102 6.46 5.25 5.45
C SER A 102 7.33 5.02 4.21
N ALA A 103 7.23 3.84 3.59
CA ALA A 103 7.90 3.52 2.33
C ALA A 103 7.44 4.45 1.19
N MET A 104 6.13 4.64 1.02
CA MET A 104 5.54 5.52 0.02
C MET A 104 5.99 6.97 0.20
N THR A 105 6.04 7.45 1.44
CA THR A 105 6.47 8.82 1.71
C THR A 105 7.97 9.00 1.50
N TYR A 106 8.78 7.99 1.82
CA TYR A 106 10.19 8.01 1.47
C TYR A 106 10.39 8.07 -0.06
N GLN A 107 9.61 7.28 -0.80
CA GLN A 107 9.72 7.18 -2.25
C GLN A 107 9.16 8.42 -2.99
N TYR A 108 8.08 9.04 -2.47
CA TYR A 108 7.31 10.06 -3.19
C TYR A 108 7.10 11.37 -2.42
N GLY A 109 7.69 11.50 -1.24
CA GLY A 109 7.57 12.71 -0.43
C GLY A 109 6.16 12.95 0.11
N MET A 110 5.84 14.23 0.32
CA MET A 110 4.55 14.68 0.83
C MET A 110 3.34 14.26 -0.03
N LEU A 111 3.54 13.94 -1.30
CA LEU A 111 2.46 13.44 -2.17
C LEU A 111 1.82 12.16 -1.62
N GLY A 112 2.56 11.34 -0.87
CA GLY A 112 2.01 10.18 -0.16
C GLY A 112 0.88 10.51 0.80
N ALA A 113 0.88 11.69 1.40
CA ALA A 113 -0.17 12.15 2.33
C ALA A 113 -1.55 12.32 1.66
N HIS A 114 -1.60 12.49 0.34
CA HIS A 114 -2.87 12.62 -0.40
C HIS A 114 -3.76 11.37 -0.30
N ALA A 115 -3.20 10.20 -0.05
CA ALA A 115 -4.00 9.02 0.24
C ALA A 115 -4.94 9.21 1.44
N TYR A 116 -4.56 10.06 2.38
CA TYR A 116 -5.40 10.45 3.51
C TYR A 116 -6.21 11.71 3.23
N LEU A 117 -5.55 12.78 2.78
CA LEU A 117 -6.12 14.12 2.71
C LEU A 117 -7.20 14.27 1.63
N ILE A 118 -7.01 13.71 0.44
CA ILE A 118 -8.03 13.70 -0.61
C ILE A 118 -8.68 12.33 -0.80
N GLY A 119 -8.06 11.29 -0.26
CA GLY A 119 -8.53 9.91 -0.35
C GLY A 119 -9.37 9.49 0.84
N ALA A 120 -8.73 8.99 1.91
CA ALA A 120 -9.40 8.31 3.00
C ALA A 120 -10.44 9.18 3.73
N ILE A 121 -10.08 10.40 4.13
CA ILE A 121 -10.94 11.23 4.97
C ILE A 121 -12.24 11.62 4.26
N PRO A 122 -12.24 12.16 3.02
CA PRO A 122 -13.47 12.43 2.29
C PRO A 122 -14.31 11.17 2.05
N ALA A 123 -13.68 10.04 1.75
CA ALA A 123 -14.37 8.78 1.53
C ALA A 123 -15.05 8.24 2.80
N ILE A 124 -14.39 8.32 3.95
CA ILE A 124 -14.95 7.92 5.25
C ILE A 124 -16.15 8.81 5.62
N LEU A 125 -16.05 10.13 5.38
CA LEU A 125 -17.16 11.04 5.61
C LEU A 125 -18.33 10.75 4.67
N PHE A 126 -18.06 10.43 3.41
CA PHE A 126 -19.07 10.01 2.44
C PHE A 126 -19.73 8.69 2.86
N LEU A 127 -18.95 7.70 3.31
CA LEU A 127 -19.51 6.48 3.88
C LEU A 127 -20.45 6.82 5.04
N ALA A 128 -20.00 7.60 6.02
CA ALA A 128 -20.75 7.90 7.23
C ALA A 128 -22.11 8.56 6.94
N VAL A 129 -22.12 9.56 6.05
CA VAL A 129 -23.30 10.38 5.79
C VAL A 129 -24.24 9.76 4.77
N PHE A 130 -23.69 9.22 3.67
CA PHE A 130 -24.49 8.81 2.51
C PHE A 130 -24.70 7.30 2.37
N MET A 131 -23.72 6.45 2.63
CA MET A 131 -23.84 5.02 2.33
C MET A 131 -24.20 4.16 3.54
N LEU A 132 -23.70 4.53 4.72
CA LEU A 132 -23.89 3.75 5.94
C LEU A 132 -25.37 3.53 6.33
N PRO A 133 -26.29 4.52 6.13
CA PRO A 133 -27.72 4.27 6.35
C PRO A 133 -28.25 3.05 5.61
N PHE A 134 -27.87 2.84 4.35
CA PHE A 134 -28.32 1.68 3.57
C PHE A 134 -27.78 0.37 4.14
N TYR A 135 -26.48 0.30 4.41
CA TYR A 135 -25.88 -0.90 5.02
C TYR A 135 -26.51 -1.24 6.37
N TYR A 136 -26.79 -0.23 7.19
CA TYR A 136 -27.35 -0.40 8.52
C TYR A 136 -28.81 -0.86 8.48
N ILE A 137 -29.63 -0.21 7.64
CA ILE A 137 -31.09 -0.49 7.52
C ILE A 137 -31.32 -1.86 6.87
N CYS A 138 -30.53 -2.24 5.86
CA CYS A 138 -30.66 -3.53 5.18
C CYS A 138 -30.34 -4.72 6.09
N ARG A 139 -29.68 -4.51 7.22
CA ARG A 139 -29.28 -5.55 8.20
C ARG A 139 -28.55 -6.75 7.56
N THR A 140 -27.82 -6.52 6.48
CA THR A 140 -27.02 -7.57 5.83
C THR A 140 -25.78 -7.91 6.67
N HIS A 141 -25.23 -9.12 6.44
CA HIS A 141 -24.00 -9.56 7.09
C HIS A 141 -22.75 -9.04 6.38
N SER A 142 -22.89 -8.52 5.14
CA SER A 142 -21.77 -8.15 4.28
C SER A 142 -22.17 -7.16 3.19
N VAL A 143 -21.20 -6.55 2.53
CA VAL A 143 -21.42 -5.71 1.33
C VAL A 143 -21.95 -6.57 0.15
N PRO A 144 -21.41 -7.78 -0.14
CA PRO A 144 -22.04 -8.68 -1.11
C PRO A 144 -23.48 -9.02 -0.78
N GLY A 145 -23.83 -9.12 0.53
CA GLY A 145 -25.20 -9.30 0.98
C GLY A 145 -26.14 -8.18 0.56
N TYR A 146 -25.69 -6.92 0.57
CA TYR A 146 -26.45 -5.79 0.00
C TYR A 146 -26.66 -5.96 -1.51
N LEU A 147 -25.64 -6.39 -2.26
CA LEU A 147 -25.76 -6.62 -3.70
C LEU A 147 -26.77 -7.73 -4.02
N LYS A 148 -26.91 -8.74 -3.17
CA LYS A 148 -27.98 -9.74 -3.28
C LYS A 148 -29.36 -9.09 -3.28
N LEU A 149 -29.64 -8.26 -2.28
CA LEU A 149 -30.92 -7.59 -2.14
C LEU A 149 -31.19 -6.66 -3.35
N ARG A 150 -30.18 -5.94 -3.79
CA ARG A 150 -30.28 -4.95 -4.85
C ARG A 150 -30.31 -5.55 -6.25
N TYR A 151 -29.41 -6.48 -6.54
CA TYR A 151 -29.17 -7.01 -7.89
C TYR A 151 -29.43 -8.52 -8.02
N GLY A 152 -29.32 -9.29 -6.94
CA GLY A 152 -29.56 -10.72 -6.95
C GLY A 152 -28.31 -11.57 -6.68
N GLU A 153 -28.47 -12.90 -6.81
CA GLU A 153 -27.45 -13.87 -6.41
C GLU A 153 -26.16 -13.80 -7.25
N GLY A 154 -26.26 -13.51 -8.55
CA GLY A 154 -25.09 -13.42 -9.44
C GLY A 154 -24.12 -12.33 -9.00
N ALA A 155 -24.61 -11.10 -8.77
CA ALA A 155 -23.79 -10.00 -8.29
C ALA A 155 -23.21 -10.27 -6.89
N ARG A 156 -23.98 -10.90 -5.99
CA ARG A 156 -23.50 -11.33 -4.67
C ARG A 156 -22.35 -12.33 -4.76
N SER A 157 -22.53 -13.38 -5.56
CA SER A 157 -21.53 -14.44 -5.67
C SER A 157 -20.22 -13.92 -6.28
N LEU A 158 -20.32 -13.10 -7.32
CA LEU A 158 -19.15 -12.46 -7.93
C LEU A 158 -18.41 -11.58 -6.93
N ALA A 159 -19.13 -10.72 -6.20
CA ALA A 159 -18.55 -9.86 -5.17
C ALA A 159 -17.97 -10.66 -4.00
N GLY A 160 -18.64 -11.72 -3.56
CA GLY A 160 -18.17 -12.61 -2.49
C GLY A 160 -16.88 -13.31 -2.86
N ILE A 161 -16.77 -13.85 -4.08
CA ILE A 161 -15.56 -14.50 -4.59
C ILE A 161 -14.41 -13.47 -4.70
N SER A 162 -14.69 -12.30 -5.30
CA SER A 162 -13.70 -11.23 -5.47
C SER A 162 -13.16 -10.75 -4.12
N PHE A 163 -14.04 -10.54 -3.15
CA PHE A 163 -13.68 -10.09 -1.82
C PHE A 163 -12.92 -11.17 -1.03
N THR A 164 -13.31 -12.43 -1.17
CA THR A 164 -12.59 -13.58 -0.59
C THR A 164 -11.15 -13.62 -1.07
N PHE A 165 -10.94 -13.48 -2.38
CA PHE A 165 -9.61 -13.43 -2.97
C PHE A 165 -8.80 -12.24 -2.47
N LEU A 166 -9.39 -11.04 -2.50
CA LEU A 166 -8.78 -9.81 -2.02
C LEU A 166 -8.27 -9.93 -0.58
N THR A 167 -9.13 -10.39 0.35
CA THR A 167 -8.77 -10.44 1.77
C THR A 167 -7.64 -11.42 2.07
N ILE A 168 -7.54 -12.53 1.34
CA ILE A 168 -6.42 -13.46 1.44
C ILE A 168 -5.12 -12.80 0.96
N MET A 169 -5.16 -12.11 -0.18
CA MET A 169 -3.99 -11.41 -0.72
C MET A 169 -3.51 -10.29 0.22
N VAL A 170 -4.44 -9.50 0.77
CA VAL A 170 -4.13 -8.45 1.75
C VAL A 170 -3.58 -9.03 3.06
N SER A 171 -4.10 -10.18 3.49
CA SER A 171 -3.58 -10.90 4.65
C SER A 171 -2.14 -11.36 4.45
N GLY A 172 -1.80 -11.84 3.26
CA GLY A 172 -0.42 -12.19 2.90
C GLY A 172 0.52 -10.99 2.96
N ALA A 173 0.06 -9.82 2.47
CA ALA A 173 0.82 -8.58 2.57
C ALA A 173 1.08 -8.16 4.04
N SER A 174 0.09 -8.35 4.92
CA SER A 174 0.26 -8.09 6.34
C SER A 174 1.29 -9.05 6.98
N MET A 175 1.27 -10.33 6.59
CA MET A 175 2.27 -11.32 7.05
C MET A 175 3.67 -10.96 6.58
N PHE A 176 3.82 -10.56 5.32
CA PHE A 176 5.09 -10.11 4.78
C PHE A 176 5.63 -8.89 5.55
N ALA A 177 4.79 -7.88 5.81
CA ALA A 177 5.18 -6.69 6.56
C ALA A 177 5.69 -7.05 7.96
N MET A 178 4.99 -7.93 8.68
CA MET A 178 5.43 -8.37 10.01
C MET A 178 6.71 -9.21 9.94
N ALA A 179 6.82 -10.10 8.97
CA ALA A 179 8.02 -10.91 8.77
C ALA A 179 9.25 -10.05 8.48
N LYS A 180 9.08 -8.97 7.70
CA LYS A 180 10.13 -8.00 7.39
C LYS A 180 10.64 -7.30 8.66
N ILE A 181 9.73 -6.92 9.58
CA ILE A 181 10.08 -6.34 10.87
C ILE A 181 10.90 -7.33 11.71
N LEU A 182 10.43 -8.57 11.82
CA LEU A 182 11.16 -9.61 12.60
C LEU A 182 12.52 -9.93 11.97
N HIS A 183 12.59 -9.98 10.63
CA HIS A 183 13.84 -10.22 9.93
C HIS A 183 14.87 -9.12 10.20
N LEU A 184 14.49 -7.85 10.03
CA LEU A 184 15.41 -6.72 10.15
C LEU A 184 15.81 -6.43 11.60
N LEU A 185 14.83 -6.45 12.52
CA LEU A 185 15.12 -6.09 13.92
C LEU A 185 15.73 -7.24 14.71
N LEU A 186 15.26 -8.47 14.50
CA LEU A 186 15.67 -9.63 15.27
C LEU A 186 16.68 -10.55 14.54
N GLY A 187 16.93 -10.30 13.26
CA GLY A 187 17.83 -11.13 12.45
C GLY A 187 17.25 -12.51 12.08
N TRP A 188 15.94 -12.70 12.20
CA TRP A 188 15.34 -13.99 11.88
C TRP A 188 15.28 -14.21 10.37
N ASP A 189 15.36 -15.48 9.93
CA ASP A 189 15.10 -15.82 8.53
C ASP A 189 13.70 -15.40 8.11
N MET A 190 13.57 -14.90 6.88
CA MET A 190 12.31 -14.35 6.37
C MET A 190 11.18 -15.40 6.37
N ASN A 191 11.50 -16.66 6.01
CA ASN A 191 10.50 -17.73 5.99
C ASN A 191 10.06 -18.09 7.42
N VAL A 192 11.00 -18.18 8.36
CA VAL A 192 10.69 -18.41 9.79
C VAL A 192 9.79 -17.29 10.30
N SER A 193 10.11 -16.05 9.96
CA SER A 193 9.33 -14.87 10.36
C SER A 193 7.89 -14.90 9.81
N ILE A 194 7.68 -15.28 8.55
CA ILE A 194 6.36 -15.45 7.94
C ILE A 194 5.58 -16.53 8.70
N TRP A 195 6.17 -17.70 8.95
CA TRP A 195 5.47 -18.79 9.61
C TRP A 195 5.13 -18.49 11.07
N VAL A 196 6.04 -17.92 11.84
CA VAL A 196 5.83 -17.58 13.25
C VAL A 196 4.71 -16.53 13.41
N SER A 197 4.76 -15.45 12.62
CA SER A 197 3.71 -14.43 12.66
C SER A 197 2.34 -15.00 12.27
N SER A 198 2.29 -15.85 11.25
CA SER A 198 1.04 -16.45 10.75
C SER A 198 0.39 -17.40 11.76
N ILE A 199 1.16 -18.27 12.39
CA ILE A 199 0.64 -19.20 13.40
C ILE A 199 0.11 -18.45 14.62
N THR A 200 0.79 -17.40 15.05
CA THR A 200 0.34 -16.55 16.16
C THR A 200 -1.06 -15.99 15.90
N VAL A 201 -1.29 -15.45 14.70
CA VAL A 201 -2.60 -14.92 14.31
C VAL A 201 -3.64 -16.03 14.18
N ALA A 202 -3.30 -17.18 13.60
CA ALA A 202 -4.22 -18.30 13.44
C ALA A 202 -4.84 -18.72 14.77
N ILE A 203 -4.03 -18.80 15.83
CA ILE A 203 -4.51 -19.15 17.19
C ILE A 203 -5.49 -18.10 17.70
N TYR A 204 -5.10 -16.83 17.62
CA TYR A 204 -5.86 -15.70 18.19
C TYR A 204 -7.23 -15.51 17.50
N VAL A 205 -7.26 -15.45 16.15
CA VAL A 205 -8.48 -15.15 15.38
C VAL A 205 -9.49 -16.30 15.45
N THR A 206 -9.03 -17.55 15.40
CA THR A 206 -9.94 -18.71 15.43
C THR A 206 -10.70 -18.84 16.74
N LEU A 207 -10.16 -18.35 17.86
CA LEU A 207 -10.77 -18.48 19.18
C LEU A 207 -11.87 -17.45 19.45
N GLY A 208 -11.72 -16.20 19.00
CA GLY A 208 -12.49 -15.10 19.57
C GLY A 208 -13.59 -14.49 18.69
N GLY A 209 -13.62 -14.71 17.38
CA GLY A 209 -14.54 -14.05 16.46
C GLY A 209 -14.45 -12.52 16.48
N LEU A 210 -15.42 -11.83 15.85
CA LEU A 210 -15.41 -10.38 15.70
C LEU A 210 -15.49 -9.61 17.03
N LEU A 211 -16.25 -10.10 18.00
CA LEU A 211 -16.38 -9.44 19.31
C LEU A 211 -15.02 -9.30 20.00
N SER A 212 -14.24 -10.39 20.02
CA SER A 212 -12.89 -10.37 20.58
C SER A 212 -11.95 -9.47 19.75
N ALA A 213 -12.08 -9.50 18.43
CA ALA A 213 -11.31 -8.63 17.54
C ALA A 213 -11.54 -7.15 17.88
N VAL A 214 -12.79 -6.69 17.93
CA VAL A 214 -13.17 -5.29 18.19
C VAL A 214 -12.59 -4.76 19.51
N PHE A 215 -12.69 -5.52 20.61
CA PHE A 215 -12.14 -5.08 21.89
C PHE A 215 -10.61 -5.08 21.93
N ASN A 216 -9.97 -6.05 21.30
CA ASN A 216 -8.52 -6.06 21.17
C ASN A 216 -8.04 -4.91 20.25
N GLU A 217 -8.75 -4.60 19.17
CA GLU A 217 -8.45 -3.48 18.28
C GLU A 217 -8.45 -2.13 19.00
N VAL A 218 -9.36 -1.94 19.99
CA VAL A 218 -9.35 -0.72 20.82
C VAL A 218 -8.07 -0.64 21.68
N LEU A 219 -7.66 -1.74 22.33
CA LEU A 219 -6.38 -1.77 23.07
C LEU A 219 -5.20 -1.53 22.14
N GLN A 220 -5.19 -2.22 20.99
CA GLN A 220 -4.14 -2.14 19.98
C GLN A 220 -3.99 -0.73 19.42
N TYR A 221 -5.08 0.00 19.23
CA TYR A 221 -5.05 1.40 18.82
C TYR A 221 -4.14 2.24 19.70
N PHE A 222 -4.31 2.19 21.03
CA PHE A 222 -3.50 2.96 21.95
C PHE A 222 -2.03 2.50 21.97
N LEU A 223 -1.77 1.19 21.86
CA LEU A 223 -0.41 0.66 21.81
C LEU A 223 0.31 1.05 20.52
N ILE A 224 -0.37 1.02 19.38
CA ILE A 224 0.20 1.45 18.10
C ILE A 224 0.59 2.92 18.18
N TRP A 225 -0.27 3.77 18.74
CA TRP A 225 0.04 5.18 18.93
C TRP A 225 1.22 5.40 19.88
N ALA A 226 1.22 4.73 21.02
CA ALA A 226 2.28 4.88 22.02
C ALA A 226 3.66 4.50 21.45
N GLY A 227 3.76 3.41 20.68
CA GLY A 227 5.03 2.97 20.11
C GLY A 227 5.44 3.72 18.84
N SER A 228 4.48 3.98 17.93
CA SER A 228 4.82 4.58 16.63
C SER A 228 5.09 6.08 16.71
N LEU A 229 4.50 6.80 17.69
CA LEU A 229 4.70 8.25 17.85
C LEU A 229 6.11 8.61 18.37
N LEU A 230 6.82 7.66 18.96
CA LEU A 230 8.19 7.87 19.44
C LEU A 230 9.14 8.31 18.33
N ILE A 231 9.04 7.65 17.15
CA ILE A 231 9.92 7.92 16.00
C ILE A 231 9.80 9.36 15.51
N PRO A 232 8.60 9.89 15.17
CA PRO A 232 8.46 11.27 14.75
C PRO A 232 8.84 12.30 15.83
N ILE A 233 8.58 12.03 17.11
CA ILE A 233 8.99 12.92 18.19
C ILE A 233 10.50 12.99 18.28
N LEU A 234 11.17 11.86 18.44
CA LEU A 234 12.62 11.79 18.58
C LEU A 234 13.32 12.30 17.31
N GLY A 235 12.79 11.95 16.14
CA GLY A 235 13.33 12.38 14.85
C GLY A 235 13.26 13.89 14.65
N LEU A 236 12.12 14.53 14.94
CA LEU A 236 11.99 15.98 14.83
C LEU A 236 12.89 16.71 15.82
N ILE A 237 13.07 16.19 17.03
CA ILE A 237 14.00 16.76 18.02
C ILE A 237 15.43 16.69 17.49
N GLN A 238 15.87 15.52 16.96
CA GLN A 238 17.23 15.33 16.45
C GLN A 238 17.52 16.24 15.25
N VAL A 239 16.59 16.30 14.29
CA VAL A 239 16.77 17.12 13.07
C VAL A 239 16.65 18.61 13.35
N GLY A 240 16.08 19.02 14.48
CA GLY A 240 15.92 20.41 14.88
C GLY A 240 14.65 21.07 14.34
N GLY A 241 13.60 20.27 14.14
CA GLY A 241 12.24 20.71 13.82
C GLY A 241 11.87 20.63 12.34
N TRP A 242 10.61 20.96 12.07
CA TRP A 242 9.99 20.83 10.75
C TRP A 242 10.73 21.56 9.63
N HIS A 243 11.07 22.82 9.82
CA HIS A 243 11.71 23.63 8.76
C HIS A 243 13.09 23.09 8.36
N LYS A 244 13.89 22.66 9.32
CA LYS A 244 15.20 22.07 9.04
C LYS A 244 15.07 20.73 8.33
N MET A 245 14.10 19.92 8.73
CA MET A 245 13.79 18.66 8.06
C MET A 245 13.42 18.88 6.59
N MET A 246 12.53 19.83 6.29
CA MET A 246 12.11 20.12 4.91
C MET A 246 13.27 20.64 4.04
N ALA A 247 14.13 21.48 4.59
CA ALA A 247 15.34 21.96 3.88
C ALA A 247 16.30 20.81 3.58
N ALA A 248 16.56 19.94 4.56
CA ALA A 248 17.44 18.77 4.37
C ALA A 248 16.88 17.77 3.35
N ILE A 249 15.56 17.55 3.30
CA ILE A 249 14.92 16.70 2.30
C ILE A 249 15.24 17.17 0.89
N GLN A 250 15.12 18.48 0.60
CA GLN A 250 15.37 19.01 -0.74
C GLN A 250 16.83 18.83 -1.21
N GLU A 251 17.78 18.81 -0.29
CA GLU A 251 19.18 18.52 -0.62
C GLU A 251 19.42 17.02 -0.81
N ASN A 252 18.94 16.20 0.11
CA ASN A 252 19.20 14.75 0.10
C ASN A 252 18.50 14.03 -1.04
N VAL A 253 17.30 14.47 -1.46
CA VAL A 253 16.56 13.89 -2.59
C VAL A 253 17.36 13.92 -3.88
N LYS A 254 18.22 14.90 -4.10
CA LYS A 254 19.09 14.98 -5.29
C LYS A 254 20.02 13.78 -5.41
N VAL A 255 20.40 13.19 -4.27
CA VAL A 255 21.26 12.00 -4.19
C VAL A 255 20.44 10.72 -4.09
N ILE A 256 19.42 10.71 -3.24
CA ILE A 256 18.60 9.52 -2.99
C ILE A 256 17.73 9.15 -4.20
N HIS A 257 17.15 10.15 -4.86
CA HIS A 257 16.23 9.99 -6.00
C HIS A 257 16.71 10.77 -7.23
N PRO A 258 17.83 10.39 -7.82
CA PRO A 258 18.45 11.16 -8.91
C PRO A 258 17.58 11.23 -10.18
N THR A 259 16.64 10.31 -10.40
CA THR A 259 15.68 10.34 -11.51
C THR A 259 14.67 11.47 -11.43
N VAL A 260 14.38 11.93 -10.21
CA VAL A 260 13.38 12.96 -9.92
C VAL A 260 13.98 14.08 -9.06
N GLN A 261 15.29 14.32 -9.22
CA GLN A 261 16.04 15.30 -8.42
C GLN A 261 15.47 16.74 -8.49
N ASN A 262 14.71 17.06 -9.53
CA ASN A 262 14.03 18.35 -9.69
C ASN A 262 12.62 18.37 -9.12
N ALA A 263 12.11 17.23 -8.65
CA ALA A 263 10.80 17.16 -8.02
C ALA A 263 10.84 17.70 -6.59
N ASP A 264 9.80 18.43 -6.21
CA ASP A 264 9.63 18.89 -4.85
C ASP A 264 8.97 17.78 -4.01
N PHE A 265 9.71 17.23 -3.08
CA PHE A 265 9.22 16.21 -2.13
C PHE A 265 8.47 16.80 -0.92
N THR A 266 8.44 18.13 -0.80
CA THR A 266 7.95 18.84 0.38
C THR A 266 6.57 19.47 0.20
N GLY A 267 6.07 19.61 -1.02
CA GLY A 267 4.76 20.17 -1.33
C GLY A 267 3.69 19.11 -1.54
N LEU A 268 2.44 19.42 -1.14
CA LEU A 268 1.28 18.57 -1.45
C LEU A 268 0.78 18.77 -2.88
N TRP A 269 0.57 20.02 -3.29
CA TRP A 269 -0.13 20.35 -4.54
C TRP A 269 0.77 20.97 -5.61
N ARG A 270 1.86 21.61 -5.21
CA ARG A 270 2.71 22.41 -6.11
C ARG A 270 3.25 21.65 -7.31
N ASN A 271 3.42 20.35 -7.20
CA ASN A 271 4.04 19.52 -8.23
C ASN A 271 3.07 18.75 -9.12
N LEU A 272 1.77 18.80 -8.82
CA LEU A 272 0.75 18.04 -9.56
C LEU A 272 0.43 18.64 -10.95
N GLY A 273 1.10 19.74 -11.36
CA GLY A 273 0.93 20.35 -12.68
C GLY A 273 1.70 19.69 -13.81
N SER A 274 2.74 18.92 -13.51
CA SER A 274 3.61 18.29 -14.51
C SER A 274 4.08 16.92 -14.06
N PHE A 275 4.11 15.97 -14.99
CA PHE A 275 4.66 14.63 -14.76
C PHE A 275 6.18 14.66 -14.46
N ASP A 276 6.90 15.66 -14.93
CA ASP A 276 8.36 15.75 -14.80
C ASP A 276 8.83 16.24 -13.44
N THR A 277 8.01 17.07 -12.79
CA THR A 277 8.30 17.64 -11.48
C THR A 277 7.66 16.88 -10.34
N ASN A 278 6.96 15.81 -10.65
CA ASN A 278 6.18 15.03 -9.72
C ASN A 278 6.87 13.67 -9.47
N PRO A 279 7.25 13.35 -8.23
CA PRO A 279 7.94 12.09 -7.91
C PRO A 279 7.10 10.83 -8.19
N MET A 280 5.78 10.94 -8.22
CA MET A 280 4.89 9.82 -8.57
C MET A 280 4.63 9.67 -10.07
N GLY A 281 5.05 10.63 -10.90
CA GLY A 281 4.71 10.63 -12.33
C GLY A 281 3.22 10.72 -12.62
N ILE A 282 2.46 11.45 -11.80
CA ILE A 282 1.00 11.58 -11.89
C ILE A 282 0.59 13.05 -11.84
N ASP A 283 -0.43 13.42 -12.60
CA ASP A 283 -0.99 14.77 -12.55
C ASP A 283 -2.10 14.91 -11.50
N TRP A 284 -2.63 16.12 -11.34
CA TRP A 284 -3.74 16.41 -10.44
C TRP A 284 -5.00 15.58 -10.76
N PHE A 285 -5.24 15.25 -12.04
CA PHE A 285 -6.39 14.45 -12.44
C PHE A 285 -6.26 13.01 -11.91
N GLY A 286 -5.13 12.36 -12.12
CA GLY A 286 -4.86 11.03 -11.59
C GLY A 286 -4.88 10.99 -10.07
N MET A 287 -4.40 12.05 -9.40
CA MET A 287 -4.43 12.16 -7.96
C MET A 287 -5.85 12.31 -7.42
N VAL A 288 -6.64 13.25 -7.94
CA VAL A 288 -8.01 13.53 -7.44
C VAL A 288 -9.00 12.43 -7.84
N PHE A 289 -9.03 12.08 -9.13
CA PHE A 289 -10.03 11.13 -9.64
C PHE A 289 -9.56 9.67 -9.53
N GLY A 290 -8.28 9.39 -9.74
CA GLY A 290 -7.73 8.04 -9.59
C GLY A 290 -7.60 7.64 -8.12
N LEU A 291 -6.72 8.30 -7.37
CA LEU A 291 -6.52 7.99 -5.95
C LEU A 291 -7.72 8.42 -5.10
N GLY A 292 -8.13 9.68 -5.19
CA GLY A 292 -9.19 10.23 -4.37
C GLY A 292 -10.50 9.50 -4.61
N LEU A 293 -11.12 9.72 -5.77
CA LEU A 293 -12.49 9.24 -6.04
C LEU A 293 -12.56 7.72 -6.29
N ALA A 294 -11.72 7.16 -7.17
CA ALA A 294 -11.87 5.75 -7.53
C ALA A 294 -11.32 4.81 -6.45
N VAL A 295 -10.03 4.91 -6.14
CA VAL A 295 -9.36 3.97 -5.25
C VAL A 295 -9.83 4.15 -3.80
N SER A 296 -9.82 5.38 -3.28
CA SER A 296 -10.11 5.62 -1.87
C SER A 296 -11.59 5.48 -1.52
N PHE A 297 -12.51 6.03 -2.33
CA PHE A 297 -13.94 5.80 -2.10
C PHE A 297 -14.27 4.32 -2.29
N GLY A 298 -13.67 3.66 -3.29
CA GLY A 298 -13.78 2.21 -3.42
C GLY A 298 -13.45 1.51 -2.12
N TYR A 299 -12.24 1.71 -1.61
CA TYR A 299 -11.76 1.05 -0.41
C TYR A 299 -12.62 1.37 0.82
N TRP A 300 -12.75 2.65 1.19
CA TRP A 300 -13.41 3.04 2.44
C TRP A 300 -14.91 2.79 2.46
N CYS A 301 -15.57 2.85 1.30
CA CYS A 301 -17.02 2.70 1.22
C CYS A 301 -17.50 1.26 1.00
N THR A 302 -16.65 0.36 0.48
CA THR A 302 -17.09 -1.00 0.11
C THR A 302 -16.19 -2.13 0.58
N ASP A 303 -15.00 -1.86 1.10
CA ASP A 303 -14.23 -2.89 1.78
C ASP A 303 -14.97 -3.32 3.04
N PHE A 304 -15.36 -4.59 3.06
CA PHE A 304 -16.19 -5.11 4.16
C PHE A 304 -15.43 -5.16 5.48
N LEU A 305 -14.10 -5.26 5.48
CA LEU A 305 -13.31 -5.13 6.71
C LEU A 305 -13.67 -3.81 7.42
N GLN A 306 -13.73 -2.70 6.68
CA GLN A 306 -14.04 -1.39 7.23
C GLN A 306 -15.53 -1.26 7.60
N VAL A 307 -16.41 -1.59 6.66
CA VAL A 307 -17.86 -1.49 6.84
C VAL A 307 -18.34 -2.36 8.02
N GLN A 308 -17.75 -3.54 8.22
CA GLN A 308 -18.11 -4.46 9.31
C GLN A 308 -17.98 -3.81 10.70
N ARG A 309 -16.95 -2.96 10.93
CA ARG A 309 -16.70 -2.31 12.23
C ARG A 309 -17.74 -1.27 12.59
N VAL A 310 -18.37 -0.65 11.61
CA VAL A 310 -19.36 0.41 11.87
C VAL A 310 -20.80 -0.09 11.89
N ILE A 311 -21.14 -1.14 11.14
CA ILE A 311 -22.49 -1.73 11.18
C ILE A 311 -22.76 -2.52 12.47
N VAL A 312 -21.76 -2.79 13.32
CA VAL A 312 -21.91 -3.43 14.62
C VAL A 312 -22.37 -2.46 15.74
N ALA A 313 -22.45 -1.16 15.45
CA ALA A 313 -22.93 -0.17 16.40
C ALA A 313 -24.41 -0.40 16.76
N LYS A 314 -24.80 0.03 17.97
CA LYS A 314 -26.13 -0.22 18.55
C LYS A 314 -27.28 0.51 17.81
N ASP A 315 -26.99 1.65 17.22
CA ASP A 315 -27.95 2.48 16.48
C ASP A 315 -27.26 3.19 15.30
N LEU A 316 -28.03 3.72 14.36
CA LEU A 316 -27.51 4.36 13.15
C LEU A 316 -26.66 5.61 13.46
N ARG A 317 -27.09 6.44 14.42
CA ARG A 317 -26.36 7.63 14.86
C ARG A 317 -25.00 7.27 15.44
N SER A 318 -24.94 6.23 16.27
CA SER A 318 -23.69 5.69 16.83
C SER A 318 -22.78 5.16 15.72
N ALA A 319 -23.33 4.50 14.70
CA ALA A 319 -22.57 4.04 13.54
C ALA A 319 -21.96 5.22 12.76
N GLN A 320 -22.78 6.23 12.44
CA GLN A 320 -22.34 7.42 11.69
C GLN A 320 -21.30 8.24 12.48
N ASN A 321 -21.58 8.56 13.74
CA ASN A 321 -20.65 9.33 14.58
C ASN A 321 -19.36 8.54 14.86
N GLY A 322 -19.43 7.22 15.06
CA GLY A 322 -18.24 6.38 15.17
C GLY A 322 -17.35 6.43 13.92
N THR A 323 -17.97 6.38 12.74
CA THR A 323 -17.26 6.52 11.46
C THR A 323 -16.60 7.89 11.32
N ILE A 324 -17.28 8.98 11.72
CA ILE A 324 -16.76 10.35 11.68
C ILE A 324 -15.61 10.53 12.70
N ILE A 325 -15.73 9.95 13.90
CA ILE A 325 -14.61 9.88 14.86
C ILE A 325 -13.40 9.19 14.20
N GLY A 326 -13.64 8.08 13.49
CA GLY A 326 -12.62 7.41 12.69
C GLY A 326 -11.96 8.34 11.67
N ALA A 327 -12.73 9.14 10.93
CA ALA A 327 -12.19 10.12 9.96
C ALA A 327 -11.33 11.19 10.64
N ALA A 328 -11.76 11.72 11.78
CA ALA A 328 -11.00 12.71 12.55
C ALA A 328 -9.68 12.12 13.07
N LEU A 329 -9.71 10.93 13.64
CA LEU A 329 -8.51 10.24 14.12
C LEU A 329 -7.57 9.87 12.96
N LYS A 330 -8.12 9.61 11.76
CA LYS A 330 -7.31 9.29 10.57
C LYS A 330 -6.44 10.46 10.11
N MET A 331 -6.82 11.71 10.36
CA MET A 331 -5.95 12.86 10.10
C MET A 331 -4.67 12.81 10.96
N LEU A 332 -4.79 12.39 12.20
CA LEU A 332 -3.64 12.30 13.09
C LEU A 332 -2.69 11.18 12.70
N VAL A 333 -3.19 10.13 12.04
CA VAL A 333 -2.37 8.98 11.59
C VAL A 333 -1.21 9.42 10.69
N LEU A 334 -1.34 10.53 9.96
CA LEU A 334 -0.24 11.11 9.18
C LEU A 334 1.04 11.33 9.99
N LEU A 335 0.91 11.62 11.28
CA LEU A 335 2.06 11.80 12.17
C LEU A 335 2.89 10.52 12.36
N ILE A 336 2.25 9.36 12.31
CA ILE A 336 2.92 8.07 12.56
C ILE A 336 3.17 7.24 11.30
N VAL A 337 2.67 7.67 10.15
CA VAL A 337 2.87 6.96 8.88
C VAL A 337 3.64 7.80 7.85
N THR A 338 3.30 9.08 7.68
CA THR A 338 3.94 9.97 6.69
C THR A 338 5.24 10.56 7.23
N LEU A 339 5.22 11.06 8.45
CA LEU A 339 6.38 11.73 9.05
C LEU A 339 7.62 10.82 9.18
N PRO A 340 7.51 9.52 9.57
CA PRO A 340 8.66 8.61 9.51
C PRO A 340 9.28 8.49 8.12
N GLY A 341 8.48 8.42 7.05
CA GLY A 341 9.01 8.38 5.68
C GLY A 341 9.80 9.63 5.31
N LEU A 342 9.31 10.83 5.69
CA LEU A 342 10.03 12.08 5.51
C LEU A 342 11.31 12.15 6.34
N LEU A 343 11.28 11.70 7.59
CA LEU A 343 12.46 11.58 8.43
C LEU A 343 13.50 10.62 7.84
N GLY A 344 13.06 9.53 7.21
CA GLY A 344 13.93 8.60 6.52
C GLY A 344 14.80 9.27 5.45
N LEU A 345 14.26 10.24 4.70
CA LEU A 345 15.00 11.03 3.71
C LEU A 345 16.11 11.92 4.31
N VAL A 346 16.09 12.13 5.63
CA VAL A 346 17.06 13.00 6.33
C VAL A 346 18.00 12.21 7.23
N VAL A 347 17.49 11.16 7.87
CA VAL A 347 18.18 10.49 9.00
C VAL A 347 18.88 9.21 8.55
N LEU A 348 18.37 8.51 7.52
CA LEU A 348 19.00 7.28 7.05
C LEU A 348 20.27 7.62 6.27
N LEU A 349 21.40 7.55 6.98
CA LEU A 349 22.73 7.88 6.47
C LEU A 349 23.64 6.66 6.56
N ASN A 350 24.56 6.58 5.60
CA ASN A 350 25.69 5.66 5.66
C ASN A 350 26.74 6.12 6.70
N PRO A 351 27.68 5.26 7.11
CA PRO A 351 28.74 5.65 8.05
C PRO A 351 29.62 6.83 7.60
N ASP A 352 29.70 7.07 6.30
CA ASP A 352 30.43 8.19 5.71
C ASP A 352 29.62 9.52 5.69
N GLY A 353 28.40 9.49 6.23
CA GLY A 353 27.50 10.65 6.25
C GLY A 353 26.72 10.88 4.95
N THR A 354 26.88 10.03 3.96
CA THR A 354 26.06 10.10 2.74
C THR A 354 24.67 9.52 2.96
N PRO A 355 23.61 10.03 2.28
CA PRO A 355 22.28 9.44 2.37
C PRO A 355 22.27 7.97 1.92
N MET A 356 21.61 7.12 2.71
CA MET A 356 21.39 5.72 2.36
C MET A 356 20.41 5.64 1.17
N ILE A 357 20.79 4.90 0.14
CA ILE A 357 19.93 4.67 -1.02
C ILE A 357 19.12 3.39 -0.79
N LEU A 358 17.79 3.51 -0.76
CA LEU A 358 16.89 2.38 -0.69
C LEU A 358 16.33 2.06 -2.08
N VAL A 359 16.09 0.78 -2.33
CA VAL A 359 15.65 0.28 -3.64
C VAL A 359 14.23 -0.33 -3.57
N PRO A 360 13.53 -0.48 -4.71
CA PRO A 360 12.28 -1.24 -4.75
C PRO A 360 12.46 -2.68 -4.26
N GLU A 361 11.41 -3.29 -3.70
CA GLU A 361 11.44 -4.71 -3.29
C GLU A 361 11.71 -5.65 -4.47
N SER A 362 11.31 -5.26 -5.68
CA SER A 362 11.56 -5.98 -6.92
C SER A 362 12.97 -5.79 -7.51
N ASP A 363 13.81 -4.97 -6.89
CA ASP A 363 15.19 -4.76 -7.34
C ASP A 363 16.03 -6.00 -7.02
N PRO A 364 16.87 -6.48 -7.97
CA PRO A 364 17.73 -7.64 -7.73
C PRO A 364 18.71 -7.49 -6.56
N ARG A 365 19.00 -6.26 -6.13
CA ARG A 365 19.88 -5.93 -5.00
C ARG A 365 19.17 -5.92 -3.66
N ALA A 366 17.82 -5.97 -3.68
CA ALA A 366 16.99 -5.92 -2.50
C ALA A 366 17.33 -7.06 -1.52
N GLY A 367 17.62 -6.72 -0.27
CA GLY A 367 17.98 -7.68 0.77
C GLY A 367 19.37 -8.34 0.63
N ILE A 368 20.12 -8.06 -0.45
CA ILE A 368 21.48 -8.59 -0.66
C ILE A 368 22.52 -7.52 -0.34
N THR A 369 22.49 -6.40 -1.06
CA THR A 369 23.44 -5.28 -0.89
C THR A 369 22.76 -3.99 -0.50
N HIS A 370 21.45 -3.87 -0.74
CA HIS A 370 20.67 -2.67 -0.48
C HIS A 370 19.43 -2.98 0.37
N HIS A 371 19.09 -2.04 1.25
CA HIS A 371 17.79 -2.00 1.90
C HIS A 371 16.70 -1.59 0.92
N THR A 372 15.45 -1.93 1.25
CA THR A 372 14.29 -1.61 0.41
C THR A 372 13.48 -0.47 0.99
N TYR A 373 12.56 0.10 0.20
CA TYR A 373 11.66 1.14 0.68
C TYR A 373 10.84 0.69 1.90
N ASN A 374 10.47 -0.59 1.98
CA ASN A 374 9.74 -1.13 3.12
C ASN A 374 10.57 -1.19 4.42
N ASP A 375 11.88 -1.02 4.33
CA ASP A 375 12.80 -1.07 5.48
C ASP A 375 12.88 0.28 6.22
N VAL A 376 12.33 1.36 5.67
CA VAL A 376 12.41 2.72 6.24
C VAL A 376 11.98 2.74 7.71
N LEU A 377 10.79 2.23 8.02
CA LEU A 377 10.28 2.25 9.39
C LEU A 377 11.09 1.36 10.34
N PRO A 378 11.42 0.08 10.01
CA PRO A 378 12.32 -0.73 10.81
C PRO A 378 13.71 -0.11 11.04
N LEU A 379 14.30 0.50 10.02
CA LEU A 379 15.60 1.19 10.15
C LEU A 379 15.52 2.37 11.13
N LEU A 380 14.46 3.20 11.04
CA LEU A 380 14.22 4.28 11.99
C LEU A 380 13.94 3.77 13.41
N MET A 381 13.24 2.63 13.56
CA MET A 381 13.08 1.99 14.86
C MET A 381 14.44 1.60 15.43
N GLY A 382 15.31 1.01 14.62
CA GLY A 382 16.68 0.68 14.99
C GLY A 382 17.52 1.89 15.39
N HIS A 383 17.32 3.01 14.71
CA HIS A 383 18.05 4.25 14.97
C HIS A 383 17.61 4.97 16.25
N TYR A 384 16.29 5.00 16.55
CA TYR A 384 15.75 5.84 17.63
C TYR A 384 15.41 5.08 18.92
N LEU A 385 15.05 3.79 18.81
CA LEU A 385 14.50 3.07 19.94
C LEU A 385 15.59 2.25 20.66
N GLY A 386 16.02 2.74 21.81
CA GLY A 386 16.90 2.01 22.72
C GLY A 386 16.12 0.98 23.56
N PRO A 387 16.83 0.25 24.48
CA PRO A 387 16.23 -0.74 25.38
C PRO A 387 15.02 -0.19 26.14
N GLY A 388 13.93 -0.95 26.21
CA GLY A 388 12.64 -0.59 26.78
C GLY A 388 11.70 0.12 25.78
N LEU A 389 12.16 1.15 25.08
CA LEU A 389 11.40 1.79 24.00
C LEU A 389 11.28 0.91 22.77
N LEU A 390 12.31 0.12 22.49
CA LEU A 390 12.30 -0.86 21.39
C LEU A 390 11.20 -1.90 21.60
N GLY A 391 11.07 -2.43 22.82
CA GLY A 391 9.98 -3.37 23.17
C GLY A 391 8.60 -2.77 22.93
N LEU A 392 8.41 -1.50 23.23
CA LEU A 392 7.15 -0.79 22.96
C LEU A 392 6.92 -0.59 21.45
N GLY A 393 7.95 -0.20 20.70
CA GLY A 393 7.88 -0.05 19.23
C GLY A 393 7.57 -1.37 18.53
N VAL A 394 8.26 -2.45 18.90
CA VAL A 394 8.00 -3.81 18.36
C VAL A 394 6.60 -4.27 18.74
N THR A 395 6.18 -4.04 20.00
CA THR A 395 4.80 -4.37 20.44
C THR A 395 3.76 -3.59 19.62
N ALA A 396 4.00 -2.32 19.32
CA ALA A 396 3.11 -1.53 18.46
C ALA A 396 2.99 -2.14 17.06
N MET A 397 4.08 -2.60 16.48
CA MET A 397 4.08 -3.27 15.17
C MET A 397 3.35 -4.62 15.21
N ILE A 398 3.59 -5.43 16.26
CA ILE A 398 2.87 -6.69 16.48
C ILE A 398 1.37 -6.41 16.67
N ALA A 399 1.01 -5.41 17.46
CA ALA A 399 -0.37 -5.01 17.70
C ALA A 399 -1.07 -4.58 16.40
N GLY A 400 -0.40 -3.77 15.59
CA GLY A 400 -0.89 -3.37 14.26
C GLY A 400 -1.08 -4.58 13.33
N PHE A 401 -0.09 -5.48 13.27
CA PHE A 401 -0.21 -6.70 12.50
C PHE A 401 -1.40 -7.56 12.95
N MET A 402 -1.53 -7.81 14.25
CA MET A 402 -2.61 -8.62 14.79
C MET A 402 -3.99 -7.99 14.56
N SER A 403 -4.10 -6.66 14.66
CA SER A 403 -5.33 -5.91 14.39
C SER A 403 -5.76 -6.06 12.92
N GLY A 404 -4.88 -5.75 11.99
CA GLY A 404 -5.18 -5.86 10.56
C GLY A 404 -5.50 -7.28 10.11
N MET A 405 -4.73 -8.27 10.58
CA MET A 405 -4.97 -9.68 10.27
C MET A 405 -6.28 -10.20 10.85
N ALA A 406 -6.58 -9.90 12.12
CA ALA A 406 -7.85 -10.28 12.73
C ALA A 406 -9.04 -9.70 11.95
N GLY A 407 -8.87 -8.46 11.51
CA GLY A 407 -9.83 -7.78 10.66
C GLY A 407 -10.06 -8.48 9.32
N ASN A 408 -9.01 -8.71 8.57
CA ASN A 408 -9.10 -9.37 7.27
C ASN A 408 -9.66 -10.79 7.36
N ILE A 409 -9.16 -11.60 8.28
CA ILE A 409 -9.63 -12.98 8.44
C ILE A 409 -11.06 -13.06 8.94
N SER A 410 -11.52 -12.14 9.81
CA SER A 410 -12.93 -12.11 10.23
C SER A 410 -13.87 -11.69 9.09
N ALA A 411 -13.47 -10.72 8.28
CA ALA A 411 -14.20 -10.31 7.08
C ALA A 411 -14.24 -11.44 6.03
N PHE A 412 -13.11 -12.08 5.77
CA PHE A 412 -13.01 -13.27 4.93
C PHE A 412 -13.96 -14.38 5.40
N ALA A 413 -13.89 -14.76 6.68
CA ALA A 413 -14.71 -15.83 7.22
C ALA A 413 -16.22 -15.53 7.09
N THR A 414 -16.62 -14.26 7.28
CA THR A 414 -18.00 -13.82 7.13
C THR A 414 -18.45 -13.92 5.67
N VAL A 415 -17.72 -13.32 4.75
CA VAL A 415 -18.09 -13.31 3.32
C VAL A 415 -18.01 -14.72 2.73
N TRP A 416 -16.97 -15.48 3.02
CA TRP A 416 -16.88 -16.87 2.59
C TRP A 416 -18.09 -17.67 3.07
N THR A 417 -18.41 -17.61 4.36
CA THR A 417 -19.48 -18.42 4.94
C THR A 417 -20.86 -18.04 4.40
N TYR A 418 -21.19 -16.74 4.39
CA TYR A 418 -22.55 -16.29 4.06
C TYR A 418 -22.76 -15.98 2.58
N ASP A 419 -21.74 -15.54 1.85
CA ASP A 419 -21.89 -15.09 0.46
C ASP A 419 -21.36 -16.08 -0.57
N VAL A 420 -20.49 -17.01 -0.17
CA VAL A 420 -19.96 -18.06 -1.06
C VAL A 420 -20.46 -19.43 -0.64
N TYR A 421 -20.13 -19.90 0.57
CA TYR A 421 -20.41 -21.26 1.00
C TYR A 421 -21.92 -21.54 1.14
N LYS A 422 -22.65 -20.68 1.87
CA LYS A 422 -24.08 -20.85 2.10
C LYS A 422 -24.91 -20.86 0.80
N PRO A 423 -24.72 -19.93 -0.16
CA PRO A 423 -25.53 -19.94 -1.39
C PRO A 423 -25.14 -20.99 -2.42
N LEU A 424 -23.86 -21.32 -2.53
CA LEU A 424 -23.34 -22.17 -3.61
C LEU A 424 -23.18 -23.63 -3.20
N ILE A 425 -22.88 -23.90 -1.91
CA ILE A 425 -22.49 -25.25 -1.46
C ILE A 425 -23.56 -25.85 -0.55
N ASN A 426 -23.96 -25.16 0.53
CA ASN A 426 -24.91 -25.71 1.50
C ASN A 426 -25.93 -24.68 1.99
N LYS A 427 -27.11 -24.66 1.36
CA LYS A 427 -28.16 -23.65 1.58
C LYS A 427 -28.98 -23.84 2.85
N LYS A 428 -29.05 -25.07 3.40
CA LYS A 428 -30.02 -25.48 4.41
C LYS A 428 -29.38 -25.98 5.73
N ALA A 429 -28.12 -25.65 5.97
CA ALA A 429 -27.44 -26.05 7.19
C ALA A 429 -27.97 -25.26 8.43
N HIS A 430 -27.82 -25.85 9.63
CA HIS A 430 -28.12 -25.17 10.88
C HIS A 430 -27.07 -24.07 11.19
N ASP A 431 -27.44 -23.08 11.99
CA ASP A 431 -26.57 -21.96 12.38
C ASP A 431 -25.24 -22.41 12.98
N LYS A 432 -25.24 -23.44 13.81
CA LYS A 432 -24.02 -24.06 14.37
C LYS A 432 -23.06 -24.58 13.30
N HIS A 433 -23.58 -25.05 12.17
CA HIS A 433 -22.72 -25.47 11.03
C HIS A 433 -22.03 -24.27 10.39
N TYR A 434 -22.75 -23.17 10.15
CA TYR A 434 -22.16 -21.96 9.58
C TYR A 434 -21.15 -21.33 10.56
N LEU A 435 -21.41 -21.35 11.86
CA LEU A 435 -20.43 -20.93 12.87
C LEU A 435 -19.14 -21.75 12.82
N ASN A 436 -19.25 -23.08 12.72
CA ASN A 436 -18.08 -23.95 12.58
C ASN A 436 -17.38 -23.74 11.24
N MET A 437 -18.14 -23.51 10.16
CA MET A 437 -17.57 -23.15 8.85
C MET A 437 -16.76 -21.87 8.92
N GLY A 438 -17.26 -20.84 9.62
CA GLY A 438 -16.52 -19.59 9.85
C GLY A 438 -15.19 -19.81 10.58
N ARG A 439 -15.15 -20.68 11.58
CA ARG A 439 -13.92 -21.02 12.30
C ARG A 439 -12.91 -21.76 11.42
N TRP A 440 -13.38 -22.74 10.63
CA TRP A 440 -12.53 -23.49 9.71
C TRP A 440 -12.01 -22.62 8.57
N SER A 441 -12.87 -21.75 8.02
CA SER A 441 -12.44 -20.82 6.96
C SER A 441 -11.44 -19.81 7.48
N SER A 442 -11.56 -19.32 8.71
CA SER A 442 -10.56 -18.45 9.33
C SER A 442 -9.17 -19.12 9.35
N LEU A 443 -9.11 -20.37 9.79
CA LEU A 443 -7.85 -21.14 9.83
C LEU A 443 -7.28 -21.37 8.42
N LEU A 444 -8.12 -21.82 7.50
CA LEU A 444 -7.73 -22.05 6.10
C LEU A 444 -7.26 -20.75 5.42
N GLY A 445 -7.97 -19.64 5.69
CA GLY A 445 -7.61 -18.31 5.18
C GLY A 445 -6.19 -17.90 5.57
N VAL A 446 -5.79 -18.14 6.83
CA VAL A 446 -4.41 -17.87 7.28
C VAL A 446 -3.40 -18.70 6.51
N PHE A 447 -3.64 -20.01 6.34
CA PHE A 447 -2.70 -20.88 5.61
C PHE A 447 -2.54 -20.49 4.14
N ILE A 448 -3.64 -20.13 3.46
CA ILE A 448 -3.54 -19.67 2.06
C ILE A 448 -2.81 -18.34 1.98
N SER A 449 -3.01 -17.45 2.97
CA SER A 449 -2.34 -16.15 3.03
C SER A 449 -0.82 -16.26 3.18
N ILE A 450 -0.29 -17.34 3.78
CA ILE A 450 1.16 -17.60 3.83
C ILE A 450 1.72 -17.67 2.40
N GLY A 451 1.06 -18.40 1.51
CA GLY A 451 1.48 -18.49 0.10
C GLY A 451 1.46 -17.14 -0.60
N THR A 452 0.45 -16.30 -0.32
CA THR A 452 0.33 -14.98 -0.97
C THR A 452 1.31 -13.94 -0.43
N ALA A 453 1.91 -14.14 0.74
CA ALA A 453 2.95 -13.27 1.26
C ALA A 453 4.17 -13.20 0.32
N TYR A 454 4.49 -14.30 -0.36
CA TYR A 454 5.60 -14.33 -1.32
C TYR A 454 5.34 -13.54 -2.60
N ALA A 455 4.09 -13.17 -2.90
CA ALA A 455 3.78 -12.36 -4.08
C ALA A 455 4.34 -10.93 -4.00
N LEU A 456 4.65 -10.43 -2.79
CA LEU A 456 5.17 -9.08 -2.61
C LEU A 456 6.57 -8.87 -3.17
N PHE A 457 7.37 -9.90 -3.31
CA PHE A 457 8.70 -9.80 -3.92
C PHE A 457 8.69 -9.32 -5.39
N PHE A 458 7.53 -9.32 -6.04
CA PHE A 458 7.36 -8.83 -7.41
C PHE A 458 6.98 -7.34 -7.52
N PHE A 459 6.78 -6.64 -6.40
CA PHE A 459 6.32 -5.25 -6.37
C PHE A 459 7.39 -4.32 -5.78
N SER A 460 7.33 -3.03 -6.09
CA SER A 460 8.29 -2.04 -5.58
C SER A 460 8.10 -1.77 -4.08
N ASN A 461 6.87 -1.80 -3.60
CA ASN A 461 6.55 -1.70 -2.18
C ASN A 461 5.18 -2.35 -1.87
N ILE A 462 4.90 -2.50 -0.57
CA ILE A 462 3.68 -3.15 -0.07
C ILE A 462 2.41 -2.42 -0.54
N LEU A 463 2.42 -1.09 -0.59
CA LEU A 463 1.22 -0.33 -0.95
C LEU A 463 0.93 -0.34 -2.45
N GLU A 464 1.95 -0.43 -3.30
CA GLU A 464 1.76 -0.64 -4.73
C GLU A 464 0.98 -1.94 -4.97
N TYR A 465 1.41 -3.04 -4.33
CA TYR A 465 0.69 -4.32 -4.37
C TYR A 465 -0.77 -4.19 -3.92
N LEU A 466 -1.02 -3.52 -2.79
CA LEU A 466 -2.39 -3.32 -2.29
C LEU A 466 -3.25 -2.52 -3.25
N GLN A 467 -2.72 -1.48 -3.86
CA GLN A 467 -3.47 -0.66 -4.80
C GLN A 467 -3.87 -1.44 -6.05
N VAL A 468 -3.00 -2.33 -6.54
CA VAL A 468 -3.35 -3.25 -7.65
C VAL A 468 -4.58 -4.08 -7.30
N LEU A 469 -4.62 -4.65 -6.10
CA LEU A 469 -5.77 -5.42 -5.64
C LEU A 469 -7.04 -4.57 -5.50
N VAL A 470 -6.90 -3.36 -4.97
CA VAL A 470 -8.03 -2.44 -4.78
C VAL A 470 -8.63 -2.05 -6.12
N PHE A 471 -7.84 -1.67 -7.12
CA PHE A 471 -8.42 -1.25 -8.40
C PHE A 471 -8.94 -2.43 -9.23
N PHE A 472 -8.45 -3.66 -9.02
CA PHE A 472 -9.03 -4.84 -9.68
C PHE A 472 -10.42 -5.19 -9.13
N PHE A 473 -10.60 -5.16 -7.81
CA PHE A 473 -11.78 -5.75 -7.18
C PHE A 473 -12.68 -4.74 -6.46
N ILE A 474 -12.09 -3.81 -5.73
CA ILE A 474 -12.85 -2.90 -4.86
C ILE A 474 -13.43 -1.72 -5.65
N VAL A 475 -12.68 -1.16 -6.58
CA VAL A 475 -13.17 -0.04 -7.39
C VAL A 475 -14.39 -0.42 -8.24
N PRO A 476 -14.40 -1.56 -8.98
CA PRO A 476 -15.62 -2.02 -9.65
C PRO A 476 -16.77 -2.32 -8.69
N LEU A 477 -16.48 -2.87 -7.52
CA LEU A 477 -17.48 -3.11 -6.47
C LEU A 477 -18.13 -1.79 -6.05
N PHE A 478 -17.34 -0.73 -5.82
CA PHE A 478 -17.84 0.59 -5.48
C PHE A 478 -18.74 1.16 -6.58
N GLY A 479 -18.33 1.11 -7.85
CA GLY A 479 -19.13 1.55 -8.98
C GLY A 479 -20.50 0.85 -9.02
N THR A 480 -20.53 -0.45 -8.75
CA THR A 480 -21.75 -1.25 -8.70
C THR A 480 -22.63 -0.86 -7.50
N VAL A 481 -22.05 -0.73 -6.31
CA VAL A 481 -22.77 -0.41 -5.06
C VAL A 481 -23.35 1.01 -5.14
N ILE A 482 -22.57 1.99 -5.60
CA ILE A 482 -23.02 3.39 -5.63
C ILE A 482 -24.19 3.58 -6.60
N LEU A 483 -24.14 3.00 -7.80
CA LEU A 483 -25.30 3.02 -8.71
C LEU A 483 -26.49 2.25 -8.12
N GLY A 484 -26.25 1.19 -7.37
CA GLY A 484 -27.29 0.45 -6.66
C GLY A 484 -28.00 1.28 -5.61
N MET A 485 -27.29 2.10 -4.86
CA MET A 485 -27.84 2.94 -3.79
C MET A 485 -28.46 4.22 -4.29
N PHE A 486 -27.91 4.82 -5.34
CA PHE A 486 -28.34 6.17 -5.76
C PHE A 486 -29.20 6.19 -7.03
N TRP A 487 -29.28 5.11 -7.80
CA TRP A 487 -30.01 5.07 -9.06
C TRP A 487 -31.06 3.96 -9.11
N LYS A 488 -32.33 4.36 -9.12
CA LYS A 488 -33.51 3.43 -9.09
C LYS A 488 -33.56 2.48 -10.28
N ARG A 489 -33.10 2.95 -11.47
CA ARG A 489 -33.18 2.18 -12.70
C ARG A 489 -32.14 1.09 -12.83
N ALA A 490 -31.07 1.08 -12.03
CA ALA A 490 -30.04 0.03 -12.10
C ALA A 490 -30.68 -1.38 -11.99
N THR A 491 -30.39 -2.24 -12.96
CA THR A 491 -31.04 -3.56 -13.09
C THR A 491 -30.18 -4.69 -12.56
N PRO A 492 -30.76 -5.85 -12.21
CA PRO A 492 -30.01 -7.03 -11.76
C PRO A 492 -28.88 -7.45 -12.71
N ALA A 493 -29.17 -7.51 -14.02
CA ALA A 493 -28.18 -7.85 -15.05
C ALA A 493 -27.05 -6.83 -15.11
N ALA A 494 -27.38 -5.53 -14.97
CA ALA A 494 -26.40 -4.45 -15.00
C ALA A 494 -25.43 -4.53 -13.83
N GLY A 495 -25.89 -4.86 -12.62
CA GLY A 495 -25.04 -5.02 -11.46
C GLY A 495 -24.04 -6.16 -11.59
N PHE A 496 -24.41 -7.23 -12.29
CA PHE A 496 -23.50 -8.35 -12.56
C PHE A 496 -22.50 -8.01 -13.68
N TRP A 497 -22.98 -7.60 -14.85
CA TRP A 497 -22.15 -7.37 -16.03
C TRP A 497 -21.25 -6.14 -15.87
N GLY A 498 -21.76 -5.06 -15.24
CA GLY A 498 -20.96 -3.87 -14.96
C GLY A 498 -19.77 -4.19 -14.06
N PHE A 499 -19.99 -4.98 -13.02
CA PHE A 499 -18.94 -5.42 -12.10
C PHE A 499 -17.92 -6.35 -12.81
N LEU A 500 -18.39 -7.39 -13.49
CA LEU A 500 -17.52 -8.37 -14.16
C LEU A 500 -16.66 -7.73 -15.26
N ILE A 501 -17.28 -6.93 -16.14
CA ILE A 501 -16.57 -6.30 -17.25
C ILE A 501 -15.53 -5.29 -16.72
N ALA A 502 -15.83 -4.56 -15.63
CA ALA A 502 -14.88 -3.64 -15.04
C ALA A 502 -13.66 -4.36 -14.42
N ILE A 503 -13.86 -5.54 -13.77
CA ILE A 503 -12.75 -6.38 -13.30
C ILE A 503 -11.87 -6.79 -14.48
N LEU A 504 -12.46 -7.33 -15.53
CA LEU A 504 -11.73 -7.79 -16.71
C LEU A 504 -11.00 -6.64 -17.41
N ALA A 505 -11.64 -5.47 -17.53
CA ALA A 505 -11.04 -4.28 -18.13
C ALA A 505 -9.84 -3.78 -17.32
N SER A 506 -9.94 -3.71 -15.99
CA SER A 506 -8.83 -3.27 -15.14
C SER A 506 -7.65 -4.23 -15.18
N MET A 507 -7.90 -5.54 -15.15
CA MET A 507 -6.87 -6.57 -15.30
C MET A 507 -6.20 -6.51 -16.68
N SER A 508 -6.99 -6.33 -17.74
CA SER A 508 -6.47 -6.21 -19.10
C SER A 508 -5.63 -4.96 -19.30
N MET A 509 -6.07 -3.84 -18.74
CA MET A 509 -5.32 -2.58 -18.80
C MET A 509 -3.99 -2.69 -18.05
N TRP A 510 -3.99 -3.25 -16.86
CA TRP A 510 -2.77 -3.48 -16.09
C TRP A 510 -1.80 -4.41 -16.83
N ALA A 511 -2.29 -5.54 -17.34
CA ALA A 511 -1.49 -6.48 -18.12
C ALA A 511 -0.91 -5.83 -19.38
N TYR A 512 -1.72 -5.02 -20.09
CA TYR A 512 -1.27 -4.29 -21.26
C TYR A 512 -0.10 -3.35 -20.95
N VAL A 513 -0.23 -2.51 -19.93
CA VAL A 513 0.82 -1.54 -19.55
C VAL A 513 2.11 -2.23 -19.11
N HIS A 514 2.03 -3.40 -18.43
CA HIS A 514 3.20 -4.15 -17.98
C HIS A 514 3.85 -5.01 -19.10
N THR A 515 3.06 -5.44 -20.06
CA THR A 515 3.56 -6.28 -21.16
C THR A 515 4.19 -5.45 -22.27
N PHE A 516 3.65 -4.27 -22.55
CA PHE A 516 4.15 -3.41 -23.61
C PHE A 516 5.12 -2.37 -23.07
N PRO A 517 6.38 -2.32 -23.56
CA PRO A 517 7.41 -1.44 -23.04
C PRO A 517 7.11 0.06 -23.23
N ASP A 518 6.13 0.39 -24.08
CA ASP A 518 5.74 1.76 -24.42
C ASP A 518 4.64 2.32 -23.49
N GLY A 519 4.67 2.03 -22.20
CA GLY A 519 3.66 2.42 -21.23
C GLY A 519 3.08 3.83 -21.38
N TYR A 520 1.93 4.07 -20.78
CA TYR A 520 1.06 5.25 -20.98
C TYR A 520 1.68 6.58 -20.53
N TYR A 521 2.54 6.55 -19.52
CA TYR A 521 3.06 7.77 -18.89
C TYR A 521 4.56 7.84 -18.99
N PRO A 522 5.10 8.97 -19.47
CA PRO A 522 6.53 9.17 -19.57
C PRO A 522 7.17 9.21 -18.18
N GLN A 523 8.28 8.50 -18.02
CA GLN A 523 9.14 8.59 -16.86
C GLN A 523 10.44 9.33 -17.22
N PRO A 524 11.00 10.13 -16.33
CA PRO A 524 12.34 10.66 -16.49
C PRO A 524 13.34 9.51 -16.39
N ASN A 525 14.13 9.30 -17.44
CA ASN A 525 15.16 8.27 -17.49
C ASN A 525 16.55 8.84 -17.80
N MET A 526 16.64 10.13 -18.09
CA MET A 526 17.89 10.87 -18.18
C MET A 526 17.68 12.25 -17.59
N SER A 527 18.54 12.66 -16.69
CA SER A 527 18.57 14.02 -16.17
C SER A 527 19.97 14.63 -16.34
N ILE A 528 19.99 15.90 -16.63
CA ILE A 528 21.21 16.66 -16.81
C ILE A 528 21.33 17.65 -15.66
N SER A 529 22.48 17.75 -15.02
CA SER A 529 22.69 18.70 -13.93
C SER A 529 22.50 20.14 -14.40
N LYS A 530 22.11 21.00 -13.48
CA LYS A 530 22.03 22.44 -13.73
C LYS A 530 23.41 22.95 -14.19
N ASN A 531 23.45 23.76 -15.24
CA ASN A 531 24.65 24.26 -15.91
C ASN A 531 25.48 23.21 -16.68
N ALA A 532 24.90 22.05 -16.98
CA ALA A 532 25.54 21.10 -17.87
C ALA A 532 25.39 21.56 -19.34
N VAL A 533 26.44 21.44 -20.09
CA VAL A 533 26.41 21.58 -21.55
C VAL A 533 26.51 20.19 -22.15
N VAL A 534 25.48 19.80 -22.87
CA VAL A 534 25.38 18.47 -23.45
C VAL A 534 24.99 18.56 -24.91
N MET A 535 25.80 17.97 -25.77
CA MET A 535 25.53 17.86 -27.19
C MET A 535 24.82 16.52 -27.47
N VAL A 536 23.72 16.56 -28.20
CA VAL A 536 22.92 15.38 -28.54
C VAL A 536 22.78 15.28 -30.06
N GLU A 537 23.29 14.21 -30.64
CA GLU A 537 23.03 13.89 -32.04
C GLU A 537 21.74 13.04 -32.14
N ARG A 538 20.91 13.42 -33.11
CA ARG A 538 19.62 12.74 -33.36
C ARG A 538 19.58 12.20 -34.77
N THR A 539 19.01 11.00 -34.92
CA THR A 539 18.67 10.45 -36.24
C THR A 539 17.14 10.45 -36.37
N PRO A 540 16.58 11.06 -37.41
CA PRO A 540 15.16 11.03 -37.68
C PRO A 540 14.62 9.59 -37.75
N ASP A 541 13.52 9.28 -37.07
CA ASP A 541 12.84 8.00 -37.14
C ASP A 541 11.33 8.27 -37.18
N PRO A 542 10.55 7.57 -38.01
CA PRO A 542 9.09 7.74 -38.10
C PRO A 542 8.35 7.59 -36.78
N LYS A 543 8.94 6.88 -35.82
CA LYS A 543 8.41 6.68 -34.45
C LYS A 543 8.90 7.72 -33.43
N GLY A 544 9.64 8.72 -33.86
CA GLY A 544 10.28 9.77 -33.06
C GLY A 544 11.80 9.70 -33.15
N ASP A 545 12.45 10.87 -33.08
CA ASP A 545 13.91 10.99 -33.21
C ASP A 545 14.62 10.04 -32.26
N LYS A 546 15.60 9.31 -32.79
CA LYS A 546 16.51 8.49 -31.99
C LYS A 546 17.75 9.26 -31.65
N ILE A 547 18.18 9.22 -30.40
CA ILE A 547 19.45 9.79 -29.98
C ILE A 547 20.50 8.74 -30.25
N THR A 548 21.50 9.14 -31.05
CA THR A 548 22.62 8.30 -31.44
C THR A 548 23.89 8.62 -30.69
N ARG A 549 23.99 9.84 -30.17
CA ARG A 549 25.19 10.27 -29.46
C ARG A 549 24.88 11.33 -28.42
N ILE A 550 25.52 11.22 -27.25
CA ILE A 550 25.47 12.19 -26.16
C ILE A 550 26.92 12.54 -25.80
N VAL A 551 27.28 13.80 -25.85
CA VAL A 551 28.60 14.30 -25.43
C VAL A 551 28.37 15.28 -24.28
N VAL A 552 29.01 15.06 -23.14
CA VAL A 552 28.97 15.96 -22.00
C VAL A 552 30.19 16.87 -22.06
N GLU A 553 29.98 18.15 -22.35
CA GLU A 553 31.07 19.16 -22.39
C GLU A 553 31.34 19.72 -20.99
N SER A 554 30.29 19.96 -20.22
CA SER A 554 30.39 20.39 -18.81
C SER A 554 29.20 19.90 -18.00
N GLY A 555 29.35 19.85 -16.66
CA GLY A 555 28.31 19.35 -15.78
C GLY A 555 28.26 17.81 -15.68
N SER A 556 27.09 17.23 -15.48
CA SER A 556 26.90 15.79 -15.41
C SER A 556 25.56 15.36 -15.99
N VAL A 557 25.50 14.14 -16.53
CA VAL A 557 24.29 13.49 -17.02
C VAL A 557 24.07 12.20 -16.25
N ASN A 558 22.90 12.02 -15.66
CA ASN A 558 22.50 10.79 -15.01
C ASN A 558 21.54 10.03 -15.94
N LEU A 559 21.92 8.80 -16.31
CA LEU A 559 21.11 7.90 -17.11
C LEU A 559 20.49 6.85 -16.21
N ILE A 560 19.17 6.74 -16.21
CA ILE A 560 18.43 5.76 -15.42
C ILE A 560 17.33 5.15 -16.27
N ASN A 561 17.21 3.83 -16.27
CA ASN A 561 16.23 3.09 -17.08
C ASN A 561 16.27 3.46 -18.58
N VAL A 562 17.42 3.85 -19.07
CA VAL A 562 17.60 4.09 -20.50
C VAL A 562 17.86 2.74 -21.16
N PRO A 563 16.98 2.25 -22.05
CA PRO A 563 17.28 1.08 -22.83
C PRO A 563 18.43 1.43 -23.80
N ILE A 564 19.58 0.90 -23.48
CA ILE A 564 20.78 1.06 -24.27
C ILE A 564 20.94 -0.22 -25.08
N SER A 565 20.93 -0.18 -26.40
CA SER A 565 21.21 -1.36 -27.21
C SER A 565 22.72 -1.60 -27.30
N MET A 566 23.13 -2.84 -27.09
CA MET A 566 24.53 -3.26 -27.05
C MET A 566 24.88 -4.13 -28.24
N GLU A 567 26.11 -4.05 -28.78
CA GLU A 567 26.53 -4.88 -29.92
C GLU A 567 26.80 -6.33 -29.52
N SER A 568 26.47 -7.23 -30.44
CA SER A 568 26.68 -8.67 -30.28
C SER A 568 28.18 -8.98 -30.06
N GLY A 569 28.50 -9.51 -28.86
CA GLY A 569 29.85 -9.94 -28.51
C GLY A 569 30.49 -9.13 -27.39
N GLN A 570 29.91 -8.06 -26.91
CA GLN A 570 30.39 -7.27 -25.80
C GLN A 570 29.90 -7.84 -24.46
N LYS A 571 30.80 -7.95 -23.48
CA LYS A 571 30.47 -8.43 -22.13
C LYS A 571 30.56 -7.27 -21.15
N LEU A 572 29.62 -7.18 -20.22
CA LEU A 572 29.74 -6.34 -19.02
C LEU A 572 30.56 -7.10 -17.99
N GLU A 573 31.79 -6.69 -17.73
CA GLU A 573 32.56 -7.31 -16.65
C GLU A 573 32.01 -6.86 -15.29
N THR A 574 31.63 -7.85 -14.50
CA THR A 574 31.11 -7.71 -13.16
C THR A 574 32.14 -7.07 -12.22
N ALA A 575 31.64 -6.39 -11.23
CA ALA A 575 32.36 -5.82 -10.11
C ALA A 575 32.89 -4.38 -10.30
N GLY A 576 32.07 -3.52 -10.86
CA GLY A 576 32.27 -2.07 -10.75
C GLY A 576 33.43 -1.48 -11.52
N ASN A 577 34.09 -2.28 -12.30
CA ASN A 577 35.20 -1.81 -13.09
C ASN A 577 34.88 -1.88 -14.58
N PHE A 578 34.68 -0.72 -15.20
CA PHE A 578 34.88 -0.65 -16.64
C PHE A 578 36.33 -0.87 -16.92
N THR A 579 36.69 -1.81 -17.78
CA THR A 579 38.00 -1.86 -18.36
C THR A 579 38.04 -0.80 -19.49
N ILE A 580 38.64 0.31 -19.20
CA ILE A 580 38.93 1.36 -20.23
C ILE A 580 40.15 0.85 -20.99
N LYS A 581 39.95 0.43 -22.23
CA LYS A 581 41.03 0.15 -23.15
C LYS A 581 40.95 1.18 -24.29
N ASP A 582 42.00 1.97 -24.46
CA ASP A 582 42.12 2.98 -25.53
C ASP A 582 41.02 4.06 -25.54
N GLY A 583 40.56 4.51 -24.36
CA GLY A 583 39.51 5.53 -24.23
C GLY A 583 38.08 5.03 -24.52
N ILE A 584 37.88 3.71 -24.66
CA ILE A 584 36.59 3.07 -24.89
C ILE A 584 36.28 2.17 -23.70
N ALA A 585 35.18 2.44 -22.99
CA ALA A 585 34.63 1.54 -22.01
C ALA A 585 33.80 0.46 -22.71
N ASN A 586 34.31 -0.76 -22.74
CA ASN A 586 33.58 -1.90 -23.29
C ASN A 586 32.65 -2.46 -22.26
N ILE A 587 31.35 -2.34 -22.50
CA ILE A 587 30.31 -2.93 -21.72
C ILE A 587 30.00 -4.31 -22.32
N LEU A 588 30.31 -5.38 -21.59
CA LEU A 588 30.14 -6.74 -22.05
C LEU A 588 28.74 -7.26 -21.63
N ALA A 589 27.90 -7.62 -22.60
CA ALA A 589 26.56 -8.16 -22.32
C ALA A 589 26.57 -9.69 -22.12
N SER A 590 25.69 -10.19 -21.28
CA SER A 590 25.49 -11.64 -21.16
C SER A 590 24.84 -12.23 -22.41
N LYS A 591 25.12 -13.50 -22.71
CA LYS A 591 24.76 -14.25 -23.92
C LYS A 591 23.26 -14.28 -24.28
N LYS A 592 22.37 -13.75 -23.46
CA LYS A 592 20.91 -13.78 -23.64
C LYS A 592 20.31 -12.52 -24.29
N GLU A 593 21.09 -11.47 -24.51
CA GLU A 593 20.57 -10.20 -25.03
C GLU A 593 21.20 -9.88 -26.39
N LYS A 594 20.57 -10.35 -27.44
CA LYS A 594 21.10 -10.35 -28.80
C LYS A 594 21.14 -9.00 -29.54
N ASP A 595 20.58 -7.90 -29.01
CA ASP A 595 20.31 -6.69 -29.81
C ASP A 595 20.73 -5.38 -29.13
N ARG A 596 21.92 -5.31 -28.52
CA ARG A 596 22.30 -4.10 -27.79
C ARG A 596 23.72 -3.66 -28.03
N ASP A 597 23.86 -2.51 -28.66
CA ASP A 597 25.15 -1.88 -28.92
C ASP A 597 25.32 -0.60 -28.13
N VAL A 598 26.23 -0.57 -27.15
CA VAL A 598 26.69 0.66 -26.53
C VAL A 598 28.21 0.71 -26.58
N GLN A 599 28.75 1.76 -27.19
CA GLN A 599 30.09 2.18 -26.97
C GLN A 599 30.07 3.46 -26.13
N ILE A 600 30.61 3.40 -24.92
CA ILE A 600 30.86 4.56 -24.11
C ILE A 600 32.32 4.94 -24.39
N ARG A 601 32.54 6.04 -25.09
CA ARG A 601 33.89 6.63 -25.27
C ARG A 601 34.13 7.60 -24.13
N VAL A 602 35.10 7.29 -23.29
CA VAL A 602 35.49 8.11 -22.16
C VAL A 602 36.72 8.90 -22.57
N PHE A 603 36.58 10.21 -22.74
CA PHE A 603 37.69 11.11 -23.02
C PHE A 603 38.36 11.66 -21.75
N ALA A 604 37.75 11.44 -20.60
CA ALA A 604 38.28 11.76 -19.28
C ALA A 604 38.05 10.62 -18.27
N PRO A 605 38.91 10.47 -17.25
CA PRO A 605 39.13 9.22 -16.55
C PRO A 605 38.05 8.82 -15.50
N GLU A 606 36.87 9.41 -15.45
CA GLU A 606 35.95 9.12 -14.39
C GLU A 606 34.50 8.88 -14.88
N VAL A 607 34.16 7.61 -15.07
CA VAL A 607 32.76 7.13 -15.05
C VAL A 607 32.52 6.50 -13.70
N MET A 608 31.60 7.06 -12.88
CA MET A 608 31.17 6.43 -11.66
C MET A 608 29.86 5.66 -11.94
N LEU A 609 29.91 4.35 -11.76
CA LEU A 609 28.71 3.52 -11.61
C LEU A 609 28.31 3.52 -10.15
N ALA A 610 27.05 3.77 -9.91
CA ALA A 610 26.53 3.79 -8.55
C ALA A 610 26.41 2.39 -7.93
N ASP A 611 26.39 1.32 -8.73
CA ASP A 611 26.44 -0.06 -8.23
C ASP A 611 26.79 -1.10 -9.30
N THR A 612 27.44 -2.18 -8.87
CA THR A 612 28.23 -3.07 -9.72
C THR A 612 27.71 -4.50 -9.82
N HIS A 613 26.62 -4.82 -9.16
CA HIS A 613 26.17 -6.22 -9.02
C HIS A 613 25.16 -6.70 -10.06
N THR A 614 24.65 -5.85 -10.93
CA THR A 614 23.67 -6.28 -11.93
C THR A 614 24.28 -6.41 -13.30
N VAL A 615 24.54 -7.65 -13.65
CA VAL A 615 24.91 -8.06 -14.99
C VAL A 615 23.66 -8.02 -15.87
N GLY A 616 23.68 -7.25 -16.94
CA GLY A 616 22.78 -7.50 -18.06
C GLY A 616 21.98 -6.33 -18.59
N LYS A 617 21.73 -5.25 -17.82
CA LYS A 617 20.92 -4.12 -18.31
C LYS A 617 21.43 -2.79 -17.80
N PHE A 618 22.47 -2.31 -18.43
CA PHE A 618 23.10 -1.05 -18.11
C PHE A 618 22.13 0.12 -18.32
N GLY A 619 21.96 0.98 -17.30
CA GLY A 619 20.99 2.07 -17.35
C GLY A 619 19.53 1.62 -17.39
N VAL A 620 19.26 0.32 -17.34
CA VAL A 620 17.93 -0.30 -17.24
C VAL A 620 17.75 -0.77 -15.81
N GLU A 621 16.55 -0.64 -15.28
CA GLU A 621 16.21 -1.12 -13.93
C GLU A 621 16.83 -0.34 -12.75
N GLY A 622 17.02 0.97 -12.91
CA GLY A 622 17.28 1.84 -11.78
C GLY A 622 18.75 1.98 -11.38
N ILE A 623 19.70 1.48 -12.17
CA ILE A 623 21.11 1.76 -11.93
C ILE A 623 21.46 3.14 -12.50
N PRO A 624 21.72 4.16 -11.67
CA PRO A 624 22.13 5.47 -12.17
C PRO A 624 23.56 5.40 -12.72
N VAL A 625 23.73 5.93 -13.92
CA VAL A 625 25.05 6.17 -14.50
C VAL A 625 25.26 7.66 -14.58
N THR A 626 26.29 8.16 -13.90
CA THR A 626 26.66 9.57 -13.98
C THR A 626 27.78 9.76 -15.00
N LEU A 627 27.49 10.52 -16.04
CA LEU A 627 28.46 10.91 -17.03
C LEU A 627 29.05 12.28 -16.64
N LYS A 628 30.38 12.36 -16.51
CA LYS A 628 31.10 13.58 -16.20
C LYS A 628 31.61 14.26 -17.49
N PRO A 629 32.12 15.51 -17.40
CA PRO A 629 32.68 16.20 -18.56
C PRO A 629 33.73 15.38 -19.30
N GLY A 630 33.70 15.43 -20.61
CA GLY A 630 34.58 14.65 -21.48
C GLY A 630 34.09 13.25 -21.80
N VAL A 631 32.92 12.84 -21.33
CA VAL A 631 32.30 11.54 -21.64
C VAL A 631 31.44 11.65 -22.89
N GLU A 632 31.68 10.78 -23.84
CA GLU A 632 30.86 10.60 -25.04
C GLU A 632 30.15 9.26 -24.98
N VAL A 633 28.83 9.26 -25.07
CA VAL A 633 28.03 8.06 -25.17
C VAL A 633 27.47 7.93 -26.58
N CYS A 634 27.94 6.92 -27.29
CA CYS A 634 27.38 6.56 -28.60
C CYS A 634 26.44 5.37 -28.40
N ALA A 635 25.15 5.55 -28.71
CA ALA A 635 24.19 4.49 -28.66
C ALA A 635 23.52 4.33 -30.02
N LYS A 636 23.49 3.11 -30.57
CA LYS A 636 22.76 2.87 -31.83
C LYS A 636 21.25 3.08 -31.70
N HIS A 637 20.72 2.87 -30.50
CA HIS A 637 19.30 3.11 -30.23
C HIS A 637 19.07 3.47 -28.75
N ILE A 638 19.06 4.74 -28.40
CA ILE A 638 18.44 5.17 -27.13
C ILE A 638 16.96 5.41 -27.40
N SER A 639 16.10 4.55 -26.89
CA SER A 639 14.63 4.72 -27.02
C SER A 639 14.10 5.72 -25.99
N ALA A 640 14.75 6.85 -25.83
CA ALA A 640 14.30 7.94 -25.00
C ALA A 640 13.68 9.02 -25.88
N LYS A 641 12.43 9.39 -25.63
CA LYS A 641 11.84 10.60 -26.21
C LYS A 641 12.21 11.78 -25.33
N PHE A 642 13.01 12.68 -25.86
CA PHE A 642 13.22 13.97 -25.24
C PHE A 642 11.99 14.86 -25.51
N ALA A 643 11.44 15.46 -24.49
CA ALA A 643 10.43 16.48 -24.70
C ALA A 643 11.12 17.68 -25.36
N PRO A 644 10.63 18.15 -26.53
CA PRO A 644 11.27 19.27 -27.23
C PRO A 644 11.37 20.54 -26.37
N ALA A 645 10.40 20.73 -25.48
CA ALA A 645 10.36 21.86 -24.55
C ALA A 645 11.38 21.76 -23.39
N ALA A 646 11.93 20.59 -23.14
CA ALA A 646 12.90 20.38 -22.06
C ALA A 646 14.35 20.56 -22.53
N PHE A 647 14.61 20.64 -23.82
CA PHE A 647 15.91 20.87 -24.40
C PHE A 647 15.94 22.22 -25.06
N ASN A 648 16.49 23.19 -24.37
CA ASN A 648 16.82 24.51 -24.90
C ASN A 648 18.33 24.70 -24.73
N PRO A 649 19.09 25.15 -25.76
CA PRO A 649 20.51 25.43 -25.63
C PRO A 649 20.86 26.38 -24.49
N ASP A 650 19.93 27.27 -24.13
CA ASP A 650 20.08 28.19 -23.00
C ASP A 650 19.61 27.56 -21.67
N HIS A 651 19.05 26.36 -21.72
CA HIS A 651 18.56 25.67 -20.52
C HIS A 651 19.63 24.77 -19.95
N THR A 652 19.81 24.91 -18.69
CA THR A 652 20.75 24.14 -17.87
C THR A 652 20.20 22.83 -17.36
N GLN A 653 19.01 22.43 -17.78
CA GLN A 653 18.38 21.17 -17.37
C GLN A 653 17.68 20.51 -18.54
N TYR A 654 17.85 19.19 -18.62
CA TYR A 654 17.25 18.37 -19.62
C TYR A 654 16.80 17.04 -19.01
N ILE A 655 15.59 16.58 -19.34
CA ILE A 655 15.04 15.32 -18.86
C ILE A 655 14.62 14.47 -20.06
N ALA A 656 15.26 13.32 -20.21
CA ALA A 656 14.80 12.30 -21.12
C ALA A 656 13.70 11.46 -20.44
N ARG A 657 12.70 11.05 -21.22
CA ARG A 657 11.58 10.29 -20.73
C ARG A 657 11.56 8.88 -21.31
N SER A 658 11.33 7.91 -20.45
CA SER A 658 11.02 6.56 -20.88
C SER A 658 9.58 6.48 -21.35
N LYS A 659 9.27 5.51 -22.22
CA LYS A 659 7.90 5.19 -22.61
C LYS A 659 7.13 4.41 -21.55
N LYS A 660 7.83 3.90 -20.53
CA LYS A 660 7.23 3.09 -19.45
C LYS A 660 6.63 4.01 -18.38
N ALA A 661 5.38 3.77 -18.02
CA ALA A 661 4.70 4.51 -16.96
C ALA A 661 5.22 4.14 -15.56
N MET A 662 5.17 5.09 -14.62
CA MET A 662 5.42 4.79 -13.21
C MET A 662 4.33 3.89 -12.62
N PRO A 663 4.70 2.91 -11.75
CA PRO A 663 3.73 1.97 -11.18
C PRO A 663 2.55 2.65 -10.49
N MET A 664 2.80 3.72 -9.74
CA MET A 664 1.72 4.46 -9.08
C MET A 664 0.78 5.15 -10.05
N ALA A 665 1.30 5.75 -11.13
CA ALA A 665 0.46 6.34 -12.17
C ALA A 665 -0.41 5.26 -12.83
N VAL A 666 0.16 4.11 -13.17
CA VAL A 666 -0.59 2.95 -13.71
C VAL A 666 -1.74 2.56 -12.79
N ASN A 667 -1.47 2.42 -11.49
CA ASN A 667 -2.46 2.00 -10.52
C ASN A 667 -3.62 3.01 -10.41
N MET A 668 -3.31 4.29 -10.30
CA MET A 668 -4.33 5.34 -10.13
C MET A 668 -5.20 5.52 -11.37
N TYR A 669 -4.61 5.54 -12.55
CA TYR A 669 -5.38 5.65 -13.79
C TYR A 669 -6.14 4.37 -14.12
N SER A 670 -5.59 3.19 -13.80
CA SER A 670 -6.32 1.93 -13.91
C SER A 670 -7.53 1.89 -12.98
N GLY A 671 -7.39 2.43 -11.77
CA GLY A 671 -8.50 2.63 -10.85
C GLY A 671 -9.59 3.52 -11.42
N TRP A 672 -9.21 4.68 -11.96
CA TRP A 672 -10.16 5.60 -12.60
C TRP A 672 -10.91 4.92 -13.76
N TRP A 673 -10.18 4.31 -14.69
CA TRP A 673 -10.80 3.64 -15.83
C TRP A 673 -11.67 2.45 -15.43
N SER A 674 -11.27 1.70 -14.40
CA SER A 674 -12.08 0.63 -13.84
C SER A 674 -13.43 1.16 -13.34
N LEU A 675 -13.44 2.29 -12.63
CA LEU A 675 -14.67 2.95 -12.17
C LEU A 675 -15.53 3.40 -13.36
N VAL A 676 -14.92 4.10 -14.32
CA VAL A 676 -15.65 4.62 -15.51
C VAL A 676 -16.28 3.48 -16.30
N VAL A 677 -15.53 2.40 -16.58
CA VAL A 677 -16.05 1.22 -17.28
C VAL A 677 -17.21 0.60 -16.50
N CYS A 678 -17.07 0.44 -15.18
CA CYS A 678 -18.14 -0.08 -14.33
C CYS A 678 -19.42 0.75 -14.44
N LEU A 679 -19.31 2.08 -14.29
CA LEU A 679 -20.45 2.98 -14.35
C LEU A 679 -21.10 2.96 -15.74
N VAL A 680 -20.31 3.08 -16.81
CA VAL A 680 -20.81 3.11 -18.19
C VAL A 680 -21.52 1.81 -18.55
N VAL A 681 -20.88 0.66 -18.30
CA VAL A 681 -21.48 -0.66 -18.59
C VAL A 681 -22.76 -0.86 -17.79
N THR A 682 -22.74 -0.53 -16.48
CA THR A 682 -23.95 -0.64 -15.64
C THR A 682 -25.08 0.23 -16.16
N ILE A 683 -24.79 1.46 -16.61
CA ILE A 683 -25.80 2.36 -17.18
C ILE A 683 -26.34 1.80 -18.49
N LEU A 684 -25.49 1.41 -19.43
CA LEU A 684 -25.89 0.90 -20.73
C LEU A 684 -26.73 -0.39 -20.60
N VAL A 685 -26.28 -1.35 -19.80
CA VAL A 685 -27.03 -2.59 -19.56
C VAL A 685 -28.37 -2.31 -18.85
N SER A 686 -28.42 -1.30 -17.97
CA SER A 686 -29.67 -0.92 -17.32
C SER A 686 -30.70 -0.35 -18.30
N PHE A 687 -30.29 0.31 -19.37
CA PHE A 687 -31.23 0.81 -20.39
C PHE A 687 -31.86 -0.30 -21.23
N VAL A 688 -31.13 -1.40 -21.47
CA VAL A 688 -31.60 -2.50 -22.34
C VAL A 688 -32.23 -3.67 -21.55
N THR A 689 -32.21 -3.62 -20.22
CA THR A 689 -32.76 -4.67 -19.34
C THR A 689 -33.88 -4.16 -18.43
N LYS A 690 -34.69 -5.08 -17.90
CA LYS A 690 -35.87 -4.73 -17.08
C LYS A 690 -35.45 -4.37 -15.65
N PRO A 691 -35.88 -3.20 -15.12
CA PRO A 691 -35.63 -2.81 -13.74
C PRO A 691 -36.49 -3.64 -12.76
N LYS A 692 -36.06 -3.70 -11.50
CA LYS A 692 -36.88 -4.24 -10.42
C LYS A 692 -38.09 -3.35 -10.13
N PRO A 693 -39.23 -3.92 -9.70
CA PRO A 693 -40.36 -3.15 -9.21
C PRO A 693 -39.94 -2.20 -8.07
N VAL A 694 -40.52 -1.00 -8.03
CA VAL A 694 -40.18 0.02 -7.02
C VAL A 694 -40.42 -0.49 -5.59
N ALA A 695 -41.44 -1.34 -5.39
CA ALA A 695 -41.74 -1.94 -4.10
C ALA A 695 -40.58 -2.79 -3.53
N GLU A 696 -39.83 -3.49 -4.40
CA GLU A 696 -38.65 -4.29 -4.01
C GLU A 696 -37.41 -3.43 -3.74
N LEU A 697 -37.42 -2.15 -4.10
CA LEU A 697 -36.31 -1.21 -3.90
C LEU A 697 -36.39 -0.44 -2.57
N LYS A 698 -37.48 -0.65 -1.80
CA LYS A 698 -37.63 -0.05 -0.47
C LYS A 698 -36.48 -0.48 0.43
N ASN A 699 -35.90 0.47 1.17
CA ASN A 699 -34.72 0.30 2.03
C ASN A 699 -33.38 0.05 1.29
N LEU A 700 -33.38 0.03 -0.07
CA LEU A 700 -32.20 -0.27 -0.87
C LEU A 700 -31.68 0.93 -1.66
N VAL A 701 -32.54 1.93 -1.95
CA VAL A 701 -32.24 3.02 -2.86
C VAL A 701 -32.56 4.36 -2.20
N MET A 702 -31.76 5.37 -2.47
CA MET A 702 -31.97 6.74 -2.01
C MET A 702 -33.33 7.28 -2.47
N GLY A 703 -34.03 7.95 -1.56
CA GLY A 703 -35.38 8.44 -1.79
C GLY A 703 -36.49 7.39 -1.64
N LEU A 704 -36.15 6.10 -1.45
CA LEU A 704 -37.08 5.02 -1.11
C LEU A 704 -36.76 4.37 0.24
N THR A 705 -35.77 4.89 0.96
CA THR A 705 -35.29 4.37 2.25
C THR A 705 -35.66 5.37 3.35
N PRO A 706 -36.69 5.10 4.16
CA PRO A 706 -36.98 5.93 5.32
C PRO A 706 -35.87 5.73 6.36
N LEU A 707 -35.30 6.84 6.83
CA LEU A 707 -34.32 6.80 7.93
C LEU A 707 -35.07 6.48 9.23
N PRO A 708 -34.47 5.69 10.13
CA PRO A 708 -35.02 5.45 11.45
C PRO A 708 -35.20 6.78 12.21
N ASP A 709 -36.34 6.94 12.86
CA ASP A 709 -36.55 8.06 13.80
C ASP A 709 -35.81 7.73 15.10
N GLU A 710 -34.70 8.39 15.32
CA GLU A 710 -33.87 8.23 16.54
C GLU A 710 -34.18 9.32 17.60
N GLY A 711 -35.29 10.02 17.41
CA GLY A 711 -35.75 11.07 18.31
C GLY A 711 -34.94 12.38 18.20
N PRO A 712 -35.42 13.45 18.85
CA PRO A 712 -34.77 14.75 18.83
C PRO A 712 -33.40 14.70 19.53
N CYS A 713 -32.41 15.32 18.91
CA CYS A 713 -31.07 15.44 19.49
C CYS A 713 -30.54 16.87 19.33
N PRO A 714 -29.67 17.34 20.24
CA PRO A 714 -28.97 18.59 20.10
C PRO A 714 -28.18 18.65 18.79
N TRP A 715 -28.03 19.83 18.20
CA TRP A 715 -27.34 20.05 16.92
C TRP A 715 -25.90 19.48 16.91
N PHE A 716 -25.19 19.55 18.04
CA PHE A 716 -23.83 19.02 18.22
C PHE A 716 -23.75 17.49 18.30
N GLN A 717 -24.87 16.77 18.39
CA GLN A 717 -24.92 15.32 18.30
C GLN A 717 -25.24 14.81 16.89
N LYS A 718 -25.59 15.72 15.96
CA LYS A 718 -25.93 15.36 14.58
C LYS A 718 -24.67 14.97 13.82
N PRO A 719 -24.66 13.81 13.13
CA PRO A 719 -23.49 13.37 12.34
C PRO A 719 -23.01 14.40 11.31
N ILE A 720 -23.95 15.08 10.64
CA ILE A 720 -23.63 16.08 9.61
C ILE A 720 -22.83 17.27 10.14
N PHE A 721 -23.05 17.68 11.41
CA PHE A 721 -22.30 18.76 12.04
C PHE A 721 -20.82 18.36 12.18
N TRP A 722 -20.54 17.18 12.73
CA TRP A 722 -19.16 16.72 12.89
C TRP A 722 -18.49 16.42 11.55
N ALA A 723 -19.24 15.91 10.56
CA ALA A 723 -18.73 15.75 9.21
C ALA A 723 -18.27 17.09 8.62
N ALA A 724 -19.05 18.17 8.82
CA ALA A 724 -18.69 19.52 8.37
C ALA A 724 -17.44 20.06 9.11
N VAL A 725 -17.33 19.83 10.43
CA VAL A 725 -16.14 20.22 11.23
C VAL A 725 -14.89 19.49 10.72
N VAL A 726 -14.96 18.18 10.54
CA VAL A 726 -13.84 17.38 10.03
C VAL A 726 -13.43 17.82 8.62
N THR A 727 -14.40 18.13 7.76
CA THR A 727 -14.15 18.67 6.41
C THR A 727 -13.45 20.04 6.48
N ALA A 728 -13.88 20.93 7.37
CA ALA A 728 -13.25 22.25 7.52
C ALA A 728 -11.78 22.12 7.98
N VAL A 729 -11.49 21.24 8.94
CA VAL A 729 -10.12 20.95 9.37
C VAL A 729 -9.29 20.35 8.24
N LEU A 730 -9.86 19.44 7.46
CA LEU A 730 -9.21 18.83 6.29
C LEU A 730 -8.82 19.89 5.25
N VAL A 731 -9.71 20.81 4.92
CA VAL A 731 -9.45 21.91 3.98
C VAL A 731 -8.35 22.82 4.53
N LEU A 732 -8.39 23.15 5.81
CA LEU A 732 -7.36 23.95 6.46
C LEU A 732 -5.97 23.29 6.36
N ILE A 733 -5.86 21.99 6.62
CA ILE A 733 -4.60 21.23 6.48
C ILE A 733 -4.08 21.31 5.03
N ASN A 734 -4.95 21.11 4.03
CA ASN A 734 -4.55 21.22 2.63
C ASN A 734 -4.06 22.62 2.24
N ILE A 735 -4.61 23.69 2.84
CA ILE A 735 -4.17 25.08 2.62
C ILE A 735 -2.81 25.33 3.29
N ILE A 736 -2.63 24.87 4.53
CA ILE A 736 -1.38 25.07 5.27
C ILE A 736 -0.18 24.39 4.60
N PHE A 737 -0.38 23.18 4.08
CA PHE A 737 0.68 22.36 3.48
C PHE A 737 0.66 22.37 1.93
N TRP A 738 0.04 23.39 1.32
CA TRP A 738 -0.09 23.55 -0.16
C TRP A 738 1.24 23.33 -0.94
#